data_3e383cc5c406c047dd595d96857b4cbc
#
_entry.id   3e383cc5c406c047dd595d96857b4cbc
#
_cell.length_a   1.000
_cell.length_b   1.000
_cell.length_c   1.000
_cell.angle_alpha   90.00
_cell.angle_beta   90.00
_cell.angle_gamma   90.00
#
_symmetry.space_group_name_H-M   'P 1'
#
loop_
_entity.id
_entity.type
_entity.pdbx_description
1 polymer ?
#
loop_
_entity_poly.entity_id
_entity_poly.type
_entity_poly.pdbx_seq_one_letter_code
_entity_poly.pdbx_strand_id
1 'polypeptide(L)'
;MGDEVPLCLLPISPDRVWARRLPTPFEWIGVRHGPSQEAGRHVLAQVFRLWEAFADAEYVGGEWRLAPSSGSLRPILVMDPHRETWEGHPVRAQEGLPKTSSWLGWWPQHHRTGILMTDAGFSLPTITDASTIPTGDMPGDKVQIGQDHLSKAATIFPVLWPQLQEGLAASPHRRAIISVHGGSGVGKSETASVLAAFLRHNGLGAYVMSGDNYPRRIPRDNDAERLRTFRSEGLKALVASGGYDEGVKATLAELQAADRDADPAACVEHPWLAAYQAGGVVALERYLGSPQEIDFDEVSAILAAFHDGAETLRLKRMGRELDELWYADVDMRDVQVLVIEWTHGNSGNLRGVDIPILLNSTPEETLAHRRSRARDGATDSPFTTMVLGIEQAHLHEQAHRAKIIVNKVGQIISHADYLKSMGADLPEPDAMINFYPDSMGGSLGDEVDFLTSPEVAGAFTSAYVLPSIFNTDLDRGFSVIDYDLSTTYTRPGDLEALRAAGIKLKFDFILNHASVLSPQFQDLLAKGTRSEYADFFIDWNAFWEGHGEMTPEGYVQPDAELVKDMFFRKPGLPILMVRMPDGTEKPYWNTFYQEVRYTAPDAQTLMEVAGLQYQTAVRLAESIKGALDEGMTPSEMAFDLGADVDLEQWNAVVEHLEAGRRYLGQMDLNIKSDLVWDFYADVLDKLSGYGAEIVRLDAFAYAPKEPGEKNFLNDPGTWDLLDQVNQLATERGLKLLPEIHSRYEEKIHELISSKGYLTYDFFLPGLVIDAFESKDAGHLKAWIADILAKQLRTVNMLGCHDGIPLLDLKGLLSDEQIDALIETVKGRGGYVKDLHGEKKMYYQVNATYYSALGESDDAMLLARAIQLFMPGKPQVWYLDLFGGRNDHAAVERAGAGGHKEINRTNLTVDELRDGLATPLVQRQLELLRFRNSFGAFGWDAECTVAETPASQLQITWRKGEHVAELVADLASKQFTITADGQAV
;
A
#
# COMPACT_ATOMS: atom_id res chain seq x y z
N MET A 1 28.42 41.52 18.47
CA MET A 1 27.23 40.67 18.56
C MET A 1 27.38 39.70 17.40
N GLY A 2 27.94 38.52 17.66
CA GLY A 2 28.04 37.46 16.66
C GLY A 2 26.74 36.69 16.69
N ASP A 3 26.07 36.57 15.54
CA ASP A 3 24.88 35.74 15.38
C ASP A 3 25.28 34.31 15.72
N GLU A 4 24.66 33.73 16.73
CA GLU A 4 24.78 32.31 17.10
C GLU A 4 24.08 31.48 16.04
N VAL A 5 24.88 30.86 15.19
CA VAL A 5 24.35 30.02 14.12
C VAL A 5 24.29 28.57 14.62
N PRO A 6 23.13 27.91 14.54
CA PRO A 6 23.00 26.52 14.96
C PRO A 6 23.85 25.56 14.10
N LEU A 7 24.39 24.51 14.74
CA LEU A 7 25.27 23.53 14.10
C LEU A 7 24.56 22.17 14.00
N CYS A 8 24.41 21.65 12.78
CA CYS A 8 23.87 20.31 12.53
C CYS A 8 25.05 19.35 12.26
N LEU A 9 25.09 18.22 12.96
CA LEU A 9 26.14 17.20 12.82
C LEU A 9 25.60 15.95 12.15
N LEU A 10 26.16 15.57 11.01
CA LEU A 10 25.79 14.35 10.29
C LEU A 10 27.01 13.43 10.14
N PRO A 11 26.89 12.12 10.45
CA PRO A 11 27.93 11.15 10.17
C PRO A 11 27.92 10.81 8.68
N ILE A 12 29.07 11.00 8.01
CA ILE A 12 29.23 10.72 6.57
C ILE A 12 30.15 9.53 6.33
N SER A 13 31.06 9.25 7.27
CA SER A 13 31.92 8.07 7.19
C SER A 13 32.30 7.58 8.59
N PRO A 14 32.80 6.34 8.74
CA PRO A 14 33.16 5.78 10.04
C PRO A 14 34.13 6.60 10.87
N ASP A 15 34.92 7.45 10.25
CA ASP A 15 36.04 8.21 10.86
C ASP A 15 35.88 9.73 10.74
N ARG A 16 34.77 10.22 10.16
CA ARG A 16 34.53 11.67 10.00
C ARG A 16 33.05 12.03 10.19
N VAL A 17 32.83 13.17 10.83
CA VAL A 17 31.52 13.80 11.00
C VAL A 17 31.57 15.19 10.42
N TRP A 18 30.56 15.57 9.69
CA TRP A 18 30.42 16.90 9.12
C TRP A 18 29.38 17.72 9.88
N ALA A 19 29.77 18.92 10.24
CA ALA A 19 28.87 19.88 10.85
C ALA A 19 28.48 20.95 9.84
N ARG A 20 27.18 21.22 9.71
CA ARG A 20 26.65 22.24 8.83
C ARG A 20 26.18 23.46 9.60
N ARG A 21 26.66 24.64 9.22
CA ARG A 21 26.18 25.92 9.75
C ARG A 21 24.95 26.40 9.01
N LEU A 22 23.95 26.86 9.75
CA LEU A 22 22.76 27.52 9.23
C LEU A 22 22.77 28.98 9.70
N PRO A 23 22.41 29.99 8.96
CA PRO A 23 21.91 30.01 7.58
C PRO A 23 22.99 30.22 6.51
N THR A 24 22.61 30.38 5.27
CA THR A 24 23.39 30.41 4.06
C THR A 24 24.50 31.49 4.01
N PRO A 25 25.65 31.20 3.31
CA PRO A 25 25.96 29.95 2.62
C PRO A 25 26.34 28.84 3.59
N PHE A 26 26.00 27.62 3.25
CA PHE A 26 26.21 26.46 4.11
C PHE A 26 27.66 25.97 4.00
N GLU A 27 28.43 26.02 5.07
CA GLU A 27 29.76 25.44 5.14
C GLU A 27 29.74 24.15 5.96
N TRP A 28 30.39 23.11 5.43
CA TRP A 28 30.57 21.86 6.12
C TRP A 28 31.93 21.88 6.86
N ILE A 29 31.91 21.70 8.17
CA ILE A 29 33.10 21.61 9.00
C ILE A 29 33.33 20.14 9.35
N GLY A 30 34.44 19.58 8.89
CA GLY A 30 34.83 18.22 9.21
C GLY A 30 35.45 18.15 10.62
N VAL A 31 34.88 17.34 11.48
CA VAL A 31 35.40 17.04 12.81
C VAL A 31 35.96 15.63 12.84
N ARG A 32 37.24 15.46 13.17
CA ARG A 32 37.84 14.12 13.34
C ARG A 32 37.58 13.62 14.75
N HIS A 33 37.17 12.38 14.88
CA HIS A 33 37.08 11.68 16.16
C HIS A 33 38.14 10.56 16.29
N GLY A 34 38.44 10.14 17.52
CA GLY A 34 39.46 9.11 17.75
C GLY A 34 39.01 7.67 17.41
N PRO A 35 39.78 6.67 17.73
CA PRO A 35 39.72 5.32 17.15
C PRO A 35 38.52 4.46 17.52
N SER A 36 37.57 4.91 18.33
CA SER A 36 36.35 4.12 18.61
C SER A 36 35.14 4.72 17.90
N GLN A 37 34.86 4.25 16.72
CA GLN A 37 33.82 4.73 15.82
C GLN A 37 32.40 4.60 16.38
N GLU A 38 32.07 3.51 17.09
CA GLU A 38 30.74 3.29 17.65
C GLU A 38 30.38 4.25 18.78
N ALA A 39 31.32 4.50 19.68
CA ALA A 39 31.13 5.49 20.75
C ALA A 39 30.93 6.90 20.17
N GLY A 40 31.71 7.27 19.13
CA GLY A 40 31.56 8.54 18.42
C GLY A 40 30.16 8.73 17.79
N ARG A 41 29.64 7.72 17.14
CA ARG A 41 28.30 7.76 16.51
C ARG A 41 27.18 7.88 17.54
N HIS A 42 27.30 7.14 18.64
CA HIS A 42 26.30 7.20 19.71
C HIS A 42 26.31 8.56 20.41
N VAL A 43 27.48 9.12 20.65
CA VAL A 43 27.64 10.48 21.16
C VAL A 43 26.98 11.50 20.26
N LEU A 44 27.23 11.41 18.95
CA LEU A 44 26.71 12.37 17.98
C LEU A 44 25.19 12.30 17.83
N ALA A 45 24.59 11.12 17.86
CA ALA A 45 23.14 10.97 17.84
C ALA A 45 22.47 11.58 19.07
N GLN A 46 23.15 11.59 20.22
CA GLN A 46 22.63 12.19 21.43
C GLN A 46 22.97 13.68 21.57
N VAL A 47 24.12 14.12 21.06
CA VAL A 47 24.47 15.53 20.93
C VAL A 47 23.49 16.25 19.99
N PHE A 48 23.00 15.59 18.96
CA PHE A 48 21.98 16.12 18.07
C PHE A 48 20.67 16.47 18.81
N ARG A 49 20.33 15.75 19.85
CA ARG A 49 19.16 16.07 20.71
C ARG A 49 19.38 17.24 21.69
N LEU A 50 20.62 17.68 21.84
CA LEU A 50 21.03 18.76 22.77
C LEU A 50 21.58 19.99 22.03
N TRP A 51 21.57 20.00 20.72
CA TRP A 51 22.27 21.01 19.90
C TRP A 51 21.78 22.46 20.07
N GLU A 52 20.53 22.65 20.47
CA GLU A 52 20.02 24.01 20.77
C GLU A 52 20.80 24.70 21.91
N ALA A 53 21.59 23.93 22.65
CA ALA A 53 22.34 24.41 23.81
C ALA A 53 23.82 24.70 23.57
N PHE A 54 24.41 24.22 22.38
CA PHE A 54 25.86 24.24 22.20
C PHE A 54 26.27 24.61 20.77
N ALA A 55 27.34 25.43 20.64
CA ALA A 55 27.82 25.90 19.33
C ALA A 55 28.90 24.99 18.71
N ASP A 56 29.68 24.30 19.51
CA ASP A 56 30.84 23.49 19.07
C ASP A 56 30.97 22.21 19.89
N ALA A 57 31.38 21.12 19.22
CA ALA A 57 31.76 19.87 19.86
C ALA A 57 33.19 19.50 19.48
N GLU A 58 34.06 19.29 20.45
CA GLU A 58 35.46 18.87 20.25
C GLU A 58 35.75 17.54 20.95
N TYR A 59 36.57 16.70 20.30
CA TYR A 59 37.07 15.46 20.88
C TYR A 59 38.52 15.69 21.38
N VAL A 60 38.70 15.78 22.71
CA VAL A 60 39.99 16.09 23.32
C VAL A 60 40.34 15.02 24.35
N GLY A 61 41.50 14.37 24.17
CA GLY A 61 42.06 13.44 25.17
C GLY A 61 41.24 12.18 25.45
N GLY A 62 40.44 11.69 24.46
CA GLY A 62 39.61 10.51 24.64
C GLY A 62 38.16 10.79 25.07
N GLU A 63 37.76 12.05 25.19
CA GLU A 63 36.44 12.49 25.63
C GLU A 63 35.83 13.51 24.67
N TRP A 64 34.51 13.41 24.46
CA TRP A 64 33.75 14.44 23.75
C TRP A 64 33.30 15.53 24.71
N ARG A 65 33.62 16.78 24.39
CA ARG A 65 33.22 17.95 25.16
C ARG A 65 32.39 18.89 24.33
N LEU A 66 31.27 19.34 24.94
CA LEU A 66 30.40 20.35 24.38
C LEU A 66 30.61 21.65 25.18
N ALA A 67 31.03 22.71 24.50
CA ALA A 67 31.21 24.02 25.12
C ALA A 67 30.00 24.92 24.78
N PRO A 68 29.41 25.64 25.72
CA PRO A 68 28.35 26.58 25.46
C PRO A 68 28.86 27.80 24.68
N SER A 69 28.06 28.28 23.74
CA SER A 69 28.28 29.55 23.07
C SER A 69 27.94 30.69 24.01
N SER A 70 28.96 31.42 24.48
CA SER A 70 28.86 32.64 25.31
C SER A 70 28.14 32.60 26.68
N GLY A 71 28.92 32.70 27.75
CA GLY A 71 28.69 33.52 28.96
C GLY A 71 27.66 33.12 30.00
N SER A 72 26.87 32.09 29.86
CA SER A 72 25.98 31.58 30.90
C SER A 72 26.45 30.25 31.46
N LEU A 73 26.39 30.03 32.76
CA LEU A 73 26.67 28.80 33.47
C LEU A 73 25.79 27.67 32.95
N ARG A 74 26.30 26.89 32.00
CA ARG A 74 25.62 25.70 31.47
C ARG A 74 26.44 24.45 31.85
N PRO A 75 25.80 23.30 32.04
CA PRO A 75 26.50 22.07 32.38
C PRO A 75 27.43 21.60 31.26
N ILE A 76 28.65 21.22 31.61
CA ILE A 76 29.54 20.53 30.69
C ILE A 76 29.17 19.04 30.70
N LEU A 77 28.87 18.50 29.53
CA LEU A 77 28.61 17.08 29.36
C LEU A 77 29.95 16.37 29.04
N VAL A 78 30.40 15.51 29.92
CA VAL A 78 31.62 14.72 29.73
C VAL A 78 31.20 13.29 29.44
N MET A 79 31.69 12.72 28.33
CA MET A 79 31.44 11.35 27.97
C MET A 79 32.73 10.53 28.00
N ASP A 80 32.66 9.41 28.68
CA ASP A 80 33.70 8.39 28.65
C ASP A 80 33.41 7.41 27.51
N PRO A 81 34.21 7.33 26.43
CA PRO A 81 33.99 6.46 25.31
C PRO A 81 34.14 4.97 25.63
N HIS A 82 34.54 4.61 26.82
CA HIS A 82 34.72 3.21 27.26
C HIS A 82 33.60 2.71 28.18
N ARG A 83 32.60 3.55 28.49
CA ARG A 83 31.42 3.17 29.29
C ARG A 83 30.14 3.33 28.48
N GLU A 84 29.29 2.31 28.44
CA GLU A 84 27.98 2.32 27.79
C GLU A 84 26.91 3.13 28.57
N THR A 85 27.27 3.76 29.69
CA THR A 85 26.34 4.49 30.56
C THR A 85 26.74 5.95 30.72
N TRP A 86 25.74 6.81 30.70
CA TRP A 86 25.87 8.24 30.93
C TRP A 86 25.90 8.58 32.41
N GLU A 87 26.92 9.27 32.89
CA GLU A 87 26.88 9.95 34.18
C GLU A 87 26.54 11.43 33.96
N GLY A 88 25.21 11.73 33.94
CA GLY A 88 24.75 13.11 34.06
C GLY A 88 24.45 13.44 35.51
N HIS A 89 25.03 14.51 36.06
CA HIS A 89 24.58 15.00 37.37
C HIS A 89 23.14 15.52 37.26
N PRO A 90 22.21 15.10 38.16
CA PRO A 90 20.83 15.54 38.12
C PRO A 90 20.75 17.07 38.30
N VAL A 91 19.96 17.71 37.45
CA VAL A 91 19.54 19.10 37.67
C VAL A 91 18.86 19.13 39.04
N ARG A 92 19.39 19.94 39.98
CA ARG A 92 18.73 20.15 41.27
C ARG A 92 17.32 20.68 41.04
N ALA A 93 16.34 19.88 41.42
CA ALA A 93 14.98 20.38 41.56
C ALA A 93 14.97 21.59 42.50
N GLN A 94 14.34 22.68 42.09
CA GLN A 94 14.09 23.79 42.97
C GLN A 94 13.29 23.28 44.18
N GLU A 95 13.83 23.53 45.37
CA GLU A 95 13.14 23.28 46.63
C GLU A 95 11.94 24.24 46.72
N GLY A 96 10.72 23.69 46.64
CA GLY A 96 9.53 24.50 46.82
C GLY A 96 8.18 23.88 46.44
N LEU A 97 8.16 22.70 45.82
CA LEU A 97 6.89 22.03 45.56
C LEU A 97 6.50 21.09 46.72
N PRO A 98 5.23 21.08 47.15
CA PRO A 98 4.79 20.22 48.23
C PRO A 98 5.00 18.76 47.87
N LYS A 99 5.66 18.02 48.74
CA LYS A 99 5.73 16.57 48.66
C LYS A 99 4.29 16.04 48.83
N THR A 100 3.61 15.73 47.72
CA THR A 100 2.42 14.92 47.78
C THR A 100 2.84 13.47 48.00
N SER A 101 3.12 13.19 49.27
CA SER A 101 3.27 11.85 49.76
C SER A 101 1.90 11.18 49.79
N SER A 102 1.86 9.92 49.33
CA SER A 102 0.85 8.94 49.71
C SER A 102 -0.52 9.06 49.09
N TRP A 103 -0.63 8.63 47.84
CA TRP A 103 -1.88 7.99 47.30
C TRP A 103 -1.87 6.45 47.35
N LEU A 104 -0.92 5.84 48.06
CA LEU A 104 -0.77 4.40 48.27
C LEU A 104 -1.32 3.86 49.57
N GLY A 105 -2.24 4.54 50.17
CA GLY A 105 -2.71 4.19 51.51
C GLY A 105 -4.21 4.08 51.70
N TRP A 106 -4.95 3.40 50.81
CA TRP A 106 -6.31 2.98 51.11
C TRP A 106 -6.73 1.74 50.29
N TRP A 107 -6.30 0.55 50.73
CA TRP A 107 -6.95 -0.71 50.39
C TRP A 107 -7.40 -1.39 51.70
N PRO A 108 -8.73 -1.50 51.94
CA PRO A 108 -9.19 -2.39 52.98
C PRO A 108 -9.01 -3.86 52.55
N GLN A 109 -8.19 -4.58 53.29
CA GLN A 109 -8.31 -6.04 53.29
C GLN A 109 -9.74 -6.36 53.79
N HIS A 110 -10.55 -7.00 52.98
CA HIS A 110 -11.54 -8.02 53.30
C HIS A 110 -12.63 -8.06 52.22
N HIS A 111 -12.74 -9.14 51.53
CA HIS A 111 -13.85 -10.06 51.33
C HIS A 111 -13.56 -10.92 50.09
N ARG A 112 -13.14 -12.16 50.34
CA ARG A 112 -13.26 -13.22 49.35
C ARG A 112 -14.77 -13.59 49.31
N THR A 113 -15.53 -12.92 48.49
CA THR A 113 -16.82 -13.39 47.99
C THR A 113 -16.55 -14.27 46.77
N GLY A 114 -17.03 -15.48 46.79
CA GLY A 114 -16.91 -16.43 45.68
C GLY A 114 -17.55 -15.89 44.44
N ILE A 115 -16.69 -15.60 43.42
CA ILE A 115 -17.10 -15.17 42.10
C ILE A 115 -17.61 -16.42 41.38
N LEU A 116 -18.89 -16.42 41.01
CA LEU A 116 -19.43 -17.36 40.04
C LEU A 116 -18.77 -16.99 38.67
N MET A 117 -17.73 -17.76 38.28
CA MET A 117 -17.20 -17.71 36.95
C MET A 117 -18.26 -18.19 35.95
N THR A 118 -18.50 -17.42 34.89
CA THR A 118 -19.25 -17.88 33.73
C THR A 118 -18.39 -18.89 32.95
N ASP A 119 -18.98 -19.71 32.07
CA ASP A 119 -18.24 -20.63 31.17
C ASP A 119 -17.17 -19.90 30.31
N ALA A 120 -17.25 -18.58 30.19
CA ALA A 120 -16.31 -17.71 29.43
C ALA A 120 -15.04 -17.31 30.24
N GLY A 121 -14.88 -17.73 31.51
CA GLY A 121 -13.69 -17.48 32.31
C GLY A 121 -13.53 -16.08 32.88
N PHE A 122 -14.52 -15.20 32.77
CA PHE A 122 -14.55 -13.84 33.36
C PHE A 122 -15.91 -13.48 33.90
N SER A 123 -15.98 -12.40 34.69
CA SER A 123 -17.25 -11.82 35.16
C SER A 123 -17.24 -10.30 35.01
N LEU A 124 -18.41 -9.71 34.78
CA LEU A 124 -18.58 -8.25 34.74
C LEU A 124 -19.05 -7.73 36.10
N PRO A 125 -18.41 -6.72 36.69
CA PRO A 125 -18.85 -6.19 37.98
C PRO A 125 -20.14 -5.36 37.81
N THR A 126 -21.02 -5.43 38.79
CA THR A 126 -22.14 -4.52 38.92
C THR A 126 -21.64 -3.20 39.52
N ILE A 127 -21.53 -2.16 38.71
CA ILE A 127 -21.04 -0.83 39.11
C ILE A 127 -22.25 0.01 39.51
N THR A 128 -22.43 0.23 40.81
CA THR A 128 -23.54 1.05 41.36
C THR A 128 -23.16 2.56 41.49
N ASP A 129 -21.88 2.86 41.61
CA ASP A 129 -21.34 4.24 41.66
C ASP A 129 -20.09 4.35 40.78
N ALA A 130 -20.26 4.92 39.60
CA ALA A 130 -19.20 5.11 38.62
C ALA A 130 -18.12 6.13 39.08
N SER A 131 -18.43 6.99 40.06
CA SER A 131 -17.47 7.97 40.60
C SER A 131 -16.31 7.32 41.39
N THR A 132 -16.45 6.04 41.74
CA THR A 132 -15.40 5.26 42.42
C THR A 132 -14.36 4.66 41.47
N ILE A 133 -14.56 4.72 40.17
CA ILE A 133 -13.62 4.20 39.16
C ILE A 133 -12.43 5.18 39.05
N PRO A 134 -11.18 4.68 39.26
CA PRO A 134 -10.00 5.50 39.00
C PRO A 134 -9.89 5.88 37.51
N THR A 135 -9.71 7.16 37.26
CA THR A 135 -9.56 7.71 35.88
C THR A 135 -8.09 7.72 35.46
N GLY A 136 -7.84 8.06 34.17
CA GLY A 136 -6.51 8.18 33.63
C GLY A 136 -5.63 9.25 34.31
N ASP A 137 -4.40 9.37 33.84
CA ASP A 137 -3.33 10.12 34.49
C ASP A 137 -3.09 11.54 33.93
N MET A 138 -4.01 12.04 33.08
CA MET A 138 -3.96 13.39 32.54
C MET A 138 -4.27 14.44 33.63
N PRO A 139 -3.37 15.43 33.88
CA PRO A 139 -3.61 16.46 34.88
C PRO A 139 -4.85 17.32 34.54
N GLY A 140 -5.72 17.50 35.53
CA GLY A 140 -6.90 18.36 35.41
C GLY A 140 -8.03 17.81 34.52
N ASP A 141 -7.95 16.55 34.08
CA ASP A 141 -9.04 15.92 33.32
C ASP A 141 -10.27 15.68 34.22
N LYS A 142 -11.45 16.05 33.74
CA LYS A 142 -12.73 15.80 34.38
C LYS A 142 -13.47 14.68 33.68
N VAL A 143 -13.04 13.44 33.91
CA VAL A 143 -13.68 12.25 33.36
C VAL A 143 -15.05 12.04 34.06
N GLN A 144 -16.12 11.96 33.27
CA GLN A 144 -17.48 11.69 33.74
C GLN A 144 -18.01 10.40 33.12
N ILE A 145 -17.94 9.32 33.90
CA ILE A 145 -18.38 8.00 33.43
C ILE A 145 -19.90 7.91 33.55
N GLY A 146 -20.58 7.84 32.39
CA GLY A 146 -22.02 7.64 32.26
C GLY A 146 -22.39 6.17 31.96
N GLN A 147 -23.71 5.90 31.89
CA GLN A 147 -24.24 4.56 31.64
C GLN A 147 -23.85 4.03 30.24
N ASP A 148 -23.71 4.90 29.25
CA ASP A 148 -23.26 4.60 27.90
C ASP A 148 -21.82 4.07 27.88
N HIS A 149 -20.92 4.64 28.68
CA HIS A 149 -19.52 4.17 28.80
C HIS A 149 -19.46 2.79 29.47
N LEU A 150 -20.30 2.56 30.50
CA LEU A 150 -20.44 1.25 31.14
C LEU A 150 -20.94 0.20 30.16
N SER A 151 -21.95 0.52 29.36
CA SER A 151 -22.53 -0.36 28.35
C SER A 151 -21.52 -0.70 27.25
N LYS A 152 -20.78 0.31 26.72
CA LYS A 152 -19.73 0.10 25.72
C LYS A 152 -18.64 -0.84 26.23
N ALA A 153 -18.13 -0.58 27.44
CA ALA A 153 -17.10 -1.43 28.04
C ALA A 153 -17.62 -2.85 28.27
N ALA A 154 -18.89 -3.03 28.68
CA ALA A 154 -19.49 -4.35 28.85
C ALA A 154 -19.65 -5.11 27.53
N THR A 155 -19.87 -4.41 26.43
CA THR A 155 -19.90 -5.01 25.08
C THR A 155 -18.50 -5.35 24.57
N ILE A 156 -17.49 -4.51 24.85
CA ILE A 156 -16.09 -4.73 24.44
C ILE A 156 -15.47 -5.91 25.19
N PHE A 157 -15.69 -6.00 26.49
CA PHE A 157 -14.94 -6.90 27.38
C PHE A 157 -15.00 -8.38 27.00
N PRO A 158 -16.14 -8.96 26.58
CA PRO A 158 -16.24 -10.36 26.14
C PRO A 158 -15.36 -10.68 24.92
N VAL A 159 -15.20 -9.74 24.00
CA VAL A 159 -14.37 -9.90 22.78
C VAL A 159 -12.90 -9.60 23.06
N LEU A 160 -12.64 -8.69 23.99
CA LEU A 160 -11.29 -8.33 24.43
C LEU A 160 -10.64 -9.46 25.26
N TRP A 161 -11.41 -10.12 26.15
CA TRP A 161 -10.87 -11.05 27.13
C TRP A 161 -10.08 -12.22 26.54
N PRO A 162 -10.58 -12.97 25.54
CA PRO A 162 -9.82 -14.07 24.95
C PRO A 162 -8.53 -13.57 24.26
N GLN A 163 -8.57 -12.47 23.52
CA GLN A 163 -7.38 -11.88 22.86
C GLN A 163 -6.34 -11.45 23.90
N LEU A 164 -6.80 -10.88 25.01
CA LEU A 164 -5.92 -10.46 26.10
C LEU A 164 -5.26 -11.65 26.80
N GLN A 165 -6.01 -12.73 27.04
CA GLN A 165 -5.46 -13.95 27.66
C GLN A 165 -4.38 -14.58 26.76
N GLU A 166 -4.60 -14.60 25.46
CA GLU A 166 -3.61 -15.06 24.48
C GLU A 166 -2.35 -14.19 24.52
N GLY A 167 -2.48 -12.86 24.44
CA GLY A 167 -1.36 -11.93 24.52
C GLY A 167 -0.57 -12.05 25.82
N LEU A 168 -1.25 -12.16 26.97
CA LEU A 168 -0.62 -12.37 28.27
C LEU A 168 0.10 -13.73 28.36
N ALA A 169 -0.40 -14.77 27.71
CA ALA A 169 0.25 -16.08 27.67
C ALA A 169 1.49 -16.08 26.77
N ALA A 170 1.47 -15.33 25.67
CA ALA A 170 2.59 -15.18 24.75
C ALA A 170 3.70 -14.28 25.31
N SER A 171 3.39 -13.32 26.19
CA SER A 171 4.34 -12.38 26.77
C SER A 171 5.23 -13.03 27.85
N PRO A 172 6.58 -12.92 27.77
CA PRO A 172 7.49 -13.46 28.77
C PRO A 172 7.24 -12.93 30.20
N HIS A 173 6.79 -11.69 30.30
CA HIS A 173 6.50 -11.01 31.57
C HIS A 173 5.01 -10.99 31.92
N ARG A 174 4.17 -11.68 31.13
CA ARG A 174 2.70 -11.69 31.26
C ARG A 174 2.13 -10.28 31.29
N ARG A 175 2.56 -9.45 30.36
CA ARG A 175 2.12 -8.06 30.18
C ARG A 175 1.55 -7.86 28.78
N ALA A 176 0.50 -7.03 28.70
CA ALA A 176 -0.14 -6.66 27.44
C ALA A 176 -0.55 -5.19 27.44
N ILE A 177 -0.61 -4.59 26.27
CA ILE A 177 -0.94 -3.19 26.07
C ILE A 177 -2.19 -3.06 25.20
N ILE A 178 -3.22 -2.42 25.74
CA ILE A 178 -4.47 -2.10 25.06
C ILE A 178 -4.46 -0.62 24.71
N SER A 179 -4.81 -0.27 23.47
CA SER A 179 -5.08 1.11 23.09
C SER A 179 -6.58 1.35 22.93
N VAL A 180 -7.12 2.36 23.57
CA VAL A 180 -8.49 2.87 23.35
C VAL A 180 -8.38 4.19 22.62
N HIS A 181 -8.65 4.18 21.30
CA HIS A 181 -8.47 5.34 20.43
C HIS A 181 -9.77 5.75 19.73
N GLY A 182 -9.78 6.93 19.13
CA GLY A 182 -10.95 7.51 18.46
C GLY A 182 -10.93 9.03 18.54
N GLY A 183 -11.88 9.68 17.87
CA GLY A 183 -11.99 11.14 17.79
C GLY A 183 -12.18 11.85 19.12
N SER A 184 -12.06 13.18 19.10
CA SER A 184 -12.30 14.00 20.29
C SER A 184 -13.76 13.86 20.76
N GLY A 185 -13.95 13.65 22.06
CA GLY A 185 -15.27 13.57 22.68
C GLY A 185 -16.02 12.24 22.52
N VAL A 186 -15.38 11.17 21.99
CA VAL A 186 -16.02 9.86 21.78
C VAL A 186 -16.14 9.03 23.08
N GLY A 187 -15.49 9.43 24.17
CA GLY A 187 -15.52 8.74 25.47
C GLY A 187 -14.36 7.76 25.68
N LYS A 188 -13.16 8.05 25.10
CA LYS A 188 -11.95 7.23 25.25
C LYS A 188 -11.54 7.07 26.71
N SER A 189 -11.35 8.17 27.44
CA SER A 189 -10.87 8.19 28.83
C SER A 189 -11.84 7.49 29.76
N GLU A 190 -13.16 7.70 29.54
CA GLU A 190 -14.24 7.07 30.26
C GLU A 190 -14.25 5.55 30.05
N THR A 191 -14.25 5.10 28.77
CA THR A 191 -14.29 3.68 28.40
C THR A 191 -13.01 2.96 28.85
N ALA A 192 -11.83 3.56 28.67
CA ALA A 192 -10.56 3.00 29.15
C ALA A 192 -10.55 2.78 30.66
N SER A 193 -11.08 3.76 31.42
CA SER A 193 -11.19 3.68 32.90
C SER A 193 -12.10 2.53 33.33
N VAL A 194 -13.25 2.35 32.64
CA VAL A 194 -14.18 1.23 32.92
C VAL A 194 -13.55 -0.12 32.57
N LEU A 195 -12.91 -0.24 31.40
CA LEU A 195 -12.21 -1.47 31.02
C LEU A 195 -11.12 -1.85 32.05
N ALA A 196 -10.33 -0.86 32.49
CA ALA A 196 -9.34 -1.08 33.55
C ALA A 196 -9.98 -1.55 34.88
N ALA A 197 -11.18 -1.03 35.23
CA ALA A 197 -11.94 -1.51 36.38
C ALA A 197 -12.40 -2.96 36.21
N PHE A 198 -12.87 -3.34 35.01
CA PHE A 198 -13.26 -4.73 34.70
C PHE A 198 -12.07 -5.68 34.76
N LEU A 199 -10.89 -5.27 34.26
CA LEU A 199 -9.64 -6.01 34.35
C LEU A 199 -9.26 -6.29 35.81
N ARG A 200 -9.27 -5.23 36.65
CA ARG A 200 -8.97 -5.36 38.09
C ARG A 200 -9.97 -6.28 38.81
N HIS A 201 -11.25 -6.21 38.47
CA HIS A 201 -12.27 -7.11 39.00
C HIS A 201 -11.97 -8.58 38.67
N ASN A 202 -11.40 -8.86 37.52
CA ASN A 202 -11.00 -10.18 37.06
C ASN A 202 -9.56 -10.60 37.50
N GLY A 203 -8.97 -9.85 38.43
CA GLY A 203 -7.67 -10.18 39.05
C GLY A 203 -6.44 -9.76 38.23
N LEU A 204 -6.61 -8.94 37.17
CA LEU A 204 -5.51 -8.36 36.40
C LEU A 204 -5.25 -6.92 36.85
N GLY A 205 -4.04 -6.63 37.32
CA GLY A 205 -3.63 -5.25 37.60
C GLY A 205 -3.61 -4.45 36.28
N ALA A 206 -4.27 -3.29 36.28
CA ALA A 206 -4.34 -2.43 35.11
C ALA A 206 -4.01 -0.99 35.44
N TYR A 207 -3.32 -0.30 34.55
CA TYR A 207 -3.03 1.13 34.63
C TYR A 207 -3.53 1.86 33.38
N VAL A 208 -4.17 3.03 33.55
CA VAL A 208 -4.63 3.86 32.44
C VAL A 208 -3.67 5.02 32.25
N MET A 209 -2.99 5.06 31.10
CA MET A 209 -2.04 6.08 30.68
C MET A 209 -2.70 6.95 29.62
N SER A 210 -2.64 8.28 29.77
CA SER A 210 -3.11 9.20 28.74
C SER A 210 -2.01 9.56 27.77
N GLY A 211 -2.26 9.30 26.47
CA GLY A 211 -1.39 9.71 25.37
C GLY A 211 -1.39 11.22 25.14
N ASP A 212 -2.42 11.94 25.60
CA ASP A 212 -2.52 13.41 25.51
C ASP A 212 -1.45 14.14 26.35
N ASN A 213 -0.68 13.43 27.18
CA ASN A 213 0.52 13.93 27.85
C ASN A 213 1.75 14.09 26.93
N TYR A 214 1.73 13.57 25.68
CA TYR A 214 2.91 13.42 24.85
C TYR A 214 3.00 14.27 23.57
N PRO A 215 2.20 15.33 23.35
CA PRO A 215 2.58 16.33 22.37
C PRO A 215 3.95 16.95 22.73
N ARG A 216 4.68 17.43 21.70
CA ARG A 216 5.97 18.11 21.92
C ARG A 216 5.80 19.50 22.51
N ARG A 217 4.60 20.08 22.45
CA ARG A 217 4.23 21.41 22.97
C ARG A 217 3.05 21.29 23.92
N ILE A 218 2.94 22.20 24.87
CA ILE A 218 1.73 22.30 25.70
C ILE A 218 0.52 22.62 24.82
N PRO A 219 -0.71 22.28 25.22
CA PRO A 219 -1.90 22.40 24.36
C PRO A 219 -2.04 23.76 23.67
N ARG A 220 -1.92 24.88 24.42
CA ARG A 220 -2.02 26.24 23.87
C ARG A 220 -0.99 26.51 22.75
N ASP A 221 0.24 26.09 22.94
CA ASP A 221 1.32 26.35 22.00
C ASP A 221 1.22 25.39 20.80
N ASN A 222 0.63 24.20 21.00
CA ASN A 222 0.36 23.24 19.94
C ASN A 222 -0.76 23.76 19.02
N ASP A 223 -1.86 24.29 19.58
CA ASP A 223 -2.93 24.90 18.80
C ASP A 223 -2.45 26.12 18.01
N ALA A 224 -1.60 26.93 18.62
CA ALA A 224 -0.98 28.06 17.93
C ALA A 224 -0.08 27.63 16.77
N GLU A 225 0.64 26.52 16.91
CA GLU A 225 1.49 25.97 15.85
C GLU A 225 0.68 25.36 14.72
N ARG A 226 -0.40 24.66 15.01
CA ARG A 226 -1.38 24.17 14.02
C ARG A 226 -1.91 25.31 13.16
N LEU A 227 -2.39 26.37 13.81
CA LEU A 227 -2.92 27.55 13.11
C LEU A 227 -1.84 28.28 12.31
N ARG A 228 -0.62 28.38 12.85
CA ARG A 228 0.53 28.97 12.16
C ARG A 228 0.88 28.18 10.91
N THR A 229 0.91 26.84 10.99
CA THR A 229 1.18 25.96 9.88
C THR A 229 0.15 26.16 8.77
N PHE A 230 -1.13 26.10 9.08
CA PHE A 230 -2.21 26.35 8.14
C PHE A 230 -2.06 27.71 7.44
N ARG A 231 -1.90 28.79 8.22
CA ARG A 231 -1.84 30.15 7.68
C ARG A 231 -0.60 30.43 6.85
N SER A 232 0.56 29.92 7.26
CA SER A 232 1.83 30.17 6.54
C SER A 232 1.87 29.44 5.21
N GLU A 233 1.48 28.17 5.18
CA GLU A 233 1.48 27.38 3.96
C GLU A 233 0.33 27.76 3.02
N GLY A 234 -0.82 28.09 3.57
CA GLY A 234 -1.92 28.66 2.80
C GLY A 234 -1.52 29.98 2.10
N LEU A 235 -0.80 30.86 2.79
CA LEU A 235 -0.28 32.09 2.17
C LEU A 235 0.73 31.79 1.05
N LYS A 236 1.61 30.79 1.24
CA LYS A 236 2.55 30.38 0.18
C LYS A 236 1.82 29.86 -1.06
N ALA A 237 0.81 29.02 -0.88
CA ALA A 237 0.01 28.48 -1.98
C ALA A 237 -0.75 29.60 -2.71
N LEU A 238 -1.33 30.54 -1.98
CA LEU A 238 -1.99 31.72 -2.57
C LEU A 238 -1.04 32.59 -3.38
N VAL A 239 0.19 32.81 -2.89
CA VAL A 239 1.22 33.55 -3.64
C VAL A 239 1.64 32.79 -4.90
N ALA A 240 1.80 31.48 -4.79
CA ALA A 240 2.17 30.63 -5.93
C ALA A 240 1.09 30.58 -7.02
N SER A 241 -0.19 30.64 -6.63
CA SER A 241 -1.31 30.74 -7.60
C SER A 241 -1.40 32.07 -8.34
N GLY A 242 -0.59 33.07 -7.95
CA GLY A 242 -0.63 34.42 -8.52
C GLY A 242 -1.82 35.27 -8.03
N GLY A 243 -2.61 34.76 -7.07
CA GLY A 243 -3.81 35.42 -6.55
C GLY A 243 -3.56 36.42 -5.42
N TYR A 244 -2.31 36.76 -5.07
CA TYR A 244 -1.98 37.61 -3.92
C TYR A 244 -1.58 39.02 -4.32
N ASP A 245 -2.35 40.00 -3.87
CA ASP A 245 -2.08 41.43 -4.02
C ASP A 245 -2.40 42.21 -2.72
N GLU A 246 -2.23 43.53 -2.70
CA GLU A 246 -2.47 44.34 -1.51
C GLU A 246 -3.95 44.37 -1.09
N GLY A 247 -4.92 44.22 -1.99
CA GLY A 247 -6.34 44.09 -1.68
C GLY A 247 -6.64 42.76 -1.03
N VAL A 248 -6.16 41.67 -1.61
CA VAL A 248 -6.28 40.31 -1.06
C VAL A 248 -5.60 40.21 0.30
N LYS A 249 -4.42 40.82 0.48
CA LYS A 249 -3.73 40.88 1.78
C LYS A 249 -4.58 41.51 2.88
N ALA A 250 -5.23 42.66 2.57
CA ALA A 250 -6.09 43.36 3.52
C ALA A 250 -7.30 42.50 3.90
N THR A 251 -8.00 41.93 2.92
CA THR A 251 -9.15 41.05 3.13
C THR A 251 -8.80 39.77 3.86
N LEU A 252 -7.66 39.16 3.55
CA LEU A 252 -7.17 37.97 4.28
C LEU A 252 -6.90 38.28 5.74
N ALA A 253 -6.32 39.44 6.05
CA ALA A 253 -6.09 39.88 7.42
C ALA A 253 -7.39 40.07 8.20
N GLU A 254 -8.45 40.61 7.55
CA GLU A 254 -9.78 40.70 8.14
C GLU A 254 -10.42 39.33 8.39
N LEU A 255 -10.32 38.39 7.44
CA LEU A 255 -10.83 37.04 7.60
C LEU A 255 -10.08 36.30 8.72
N GLN A 256 -8.76 36.46 8.82
CA GLN A 256 -7.96 35.88 9.90
C GLN A 256 -8.31 36.46 11.27
N ALA A 257 -8.58 37.76 11.34
CA ALA A 257 -9.02 38.43 12.59
C ALA A 257 -10.44 37.98 13.02
N ALA A 258 -11.29 37.65 12.07
CA ALA A 258 -12.63 37.12 12.28
C ALA A 258 -12.72 35.60 12.46
N ASP A 259 -11.59 34.88 12.41
CA ASP A 259 -11.51 33.40 12.41
C ASP A 259 -12.36 32.75 11.30
N ARG A 260 -12.37 33.39 10.10
CA ARG A 260 -13.08 32.96 8.91
C ARG A 260 -12.17 32.55 7.75
N ASP A 261 -10.87 32.61 7.91
CA ASP A 261 -9.91 32.25 6.88
C ASP A 261 -9.89 30.75 6.59
N ALA A 262 -10.42 29.91 7.50
CA ALA A 262 -10.64 28.49 7.31
C ALA A 262 -12.10 28.11 6.96
N ASP A 263 -12.99 29.11 6.78
CA ASP A 263 -14.41 28.88 6.47
C ASP A 263 -14.60 28.57 4.96
N PRO A 264 -15.03 27.34 4.56
CA PRO A 264 -15.27 27.03 3.16
C PRO A 264 -16.36 27.94 2.53
N ALA A 265 -17.32 28.44 3.32
CA ALA A 265 -18.37 29.33 2.83
C ALA A 265 -17.79 30.67 2.36
N ALA A 266 -16.69 31.13 2.96
CA ALA A 266 -16.03 32.38 2.57
C ALA A 266 -15.40 32.32 1.18
N CYS A 267 -15.15 31.13 0.63
CA CYS A 267 -14.65 30.95 -0.74
C CYS A 267 -15.67 31.42 -1.80
N VAL A 268 -16.94 31.39 -1.49
CA VAL A 268 -18.01 31.91 -2.39
C VAL A 268 -17.86 33.42 -2.60
N GLU A 269 -17.55 34.15 -1.53
CA GLU A 269 -17.34 35.60 -1.55
C GLU A 269 -15.94 35.96 -2.07
N HIS A 270 -14.96 35.08 -1.80
CA HIS A 270 -13.54 35.28 -2.09
C HIS A 270 -12.93 34.04 -2.82
N PRO A 271 -13.11 33.85 -4.14
CA PRO A 271 -12.66 32.63 -4.84
C PRO A 271 -11.15 32.32 -4.70
N TRP A 272 -10.30 33.34 -4.52
CA TRP A 272 -8.86 33.16 -4.26
C TRP A 272 -8.57 32.43 -2.93
N LEU A 273 -9.51 32.48 -1.96
CA LEU A 273 -9.36 31.83 -0.66
C LEU A 273 -9.28 30.30 -0.78
N ALA A 274 -9.83 29.72 -1.85
CA ALA A 274 -9.75 28.28 -2.09
C ALA A 274 -8.30 27.80 -2.22
N ALA A 275 -7.44 28.54 -2.95
CA ALA A 275 -6.00 28.20 -3.07
C ALA A 275 -5.28 28.32 -1.71
N TYR A 276 -5.64 29.34 -0.92
CA TYR A 276 -5.10 29.51 0.42
C TYR A 276 -5.51 28.34 1.34
N GLN A 277 -6.80 27.98 1.36
CA GLN A 277 -7.30 26.91 2.21
C GLN A 277 -6.69 25.56 1.78
N ALA A 278 -6.64 25.25 0.49
CA ALA A 278 -6.07 24.01 -0.02
C ALA A 278 -4.60 23.84 0.42
N GLY A 279 -3.75 24.85 0.23
CA GLY A 279 -2.36 24.78 0.66
C GLY A 279 -2.19 24.66 2.19
N GLY A 280 -3.07 25.34 2.95
CA GLY A 280 -3.08 25.25 4.40
C GLY A 280 -3.53 23.88 4.92
N VAL A 281 -4.54 23.27 4.30
CA VAL A 281 -5.05 21.94 4.63
C VAL A 281 -3.97 20.88 4.41
N VAL A 282 -3.35 20.83 3.22
CA VAL A 282 -2.29 19.85 2.90
C VAL A 282 -1.13 19.92 3.91
N ALA A 283 -0.72 21.12 4.30
CA ALA A 283 0.33 21.28 5.29
C ALA A 283 -0.10 20.85 6.71
N LEU A 284 -1.35 21.13 7.06
CA LEU A 284 -1.90 20.76 8.35
C LEU A 284 -2.10 19.23 8.46
N GLU A 285 -2.53 18.56 7.39
CA GLU A 285 -2.63 17.10 7.31
C GLU A 285 -1.27 16.43 7.58
N ARG A 286 -0.20 16.95 6.97
CA ARG A 286 1.16 16.44 7.20
C ARG A 286 1.69 16.71 8.61
N TYR A 287 1.17 17.72 9.28
CA TYR A 287 1.62 18.11 10.62
C TYR A 287 0.84 17.40 11.73
N LEU A 288 -0.49 17.29 11.59
CA LEU A 288 -1.37 16.69 12.60
C LEU A 288 -1.07 15.20 12.79
N GLY A 289 -0.86 14.79 14.03
CA GLY A 289 -0.55 13.41 14.38
C GLY A 289 0.81 12.91 13.88
N SER A 290 1.65 13.80 13.36
CA SER A 290 3.01 13.45 12.89
C SER A 290 4.03 13.43 14.02
N PRO A 291 5.23 12.86 13.81
CA PRO A 291 6.34 12.94 14.77
C PRO A 291 6.84 14.38 15.04
N GLN A 292 6.46 15.37 14.25
CA GLN A 292 6.76 16.78 14.49
C GLN A 292 5.86 17.39 15.57
N GLU A 293 4.66 16.90 15.71
CA GLU A 293 3.69 17.30 16.71
C GLU A 293 3.79 16.45 17.98
N ILE A 294 3.93 15.13 17.81
CA ILE A 294 3.80 14.10 18.84
C ILE A 294 5.15 13.42 19.11
N ASP A 295 5.43 13.07 20.34
CA ASP A 295 6.63 12.30 20.71
C ASP A 295 6.34 10.79 20.76
N PHE A 296 6.13 10.18 19.59
CA PHE A 296 5.90 8.76 19.47
C PHE A 296 7.07 7.90 19.94
N ASP A 297 8.30 8.40 19.84
CA ASP A 297 9.49 7.68 20.29
C ASP A 297 9.48 7.52 21.81
N GLU A 298 9.14 8.57 22.55
CA GLU A 298 9.02 8.50 24.01
C GLU A 298 7.93 7.50 24.42
N VAL A 299 6.74 7.57 23.79
CA VAL A 299 5.65 6.64 24.10
C VAL A 299 6.04 5.21 23.75
N SER A 300 6.60 4.96 22.55
CA SER A 300 7.02 3.61 22.12
C SER A 300 8.09 3.03 23.04
N ALA A 301 9.03 3.85 23.55
CA ALA A 301 10.03 3.42 24.52
C ALA A 301 9.39 3.04 25.88
N ILE A 302 8.38 3.76 26.32
CA ILE A 302 7.61 3.43 27.53
C ILE A 302 6.88 2.10 27.35
N LEU A 303 6.21 1.89 26.21
CA LEU A 303 5.51 0.64 25.91
C LEU A 303 6.47 -0.56 25.85
N ALA A 304 7.63 -0.39 25.22
CA ALA A 304 8.68 -1.41 25.18
C ALA A 304 9.20 -1.73 26.58
N ALA A 305 9.50 -0.72 27.39
CA ALA A 305 9.95 -0.94 28.78
C ALA A 305 8.90 -1.66 29.61
N PHE A 306 7.60 -1.38 29.39
CA PHE A 306 6.53 -2.13 30.04
C PHE A 306 6.52 -3.61 29.61
N HIS A 307 6.60 -3.91 28.32
CA HIS A 307 6.70 -5.28 27.81
C HIS A 307 7.91 -6.03 28.35
N ASP A 308 9.06 -5.33 28.50
CA ASP A 308 10.31 -5.89 29.04
C ASP A 308 10.30 -6.10 30.55
N GLY A 309 9.17 -5.84 31.21
CA GLY A 309 9.00 -6.14 32.62
C GLY A 309 9.47 -5.05 33.58
N ALA A 310 9.67 -3.81 33.14
CA ALA A 310 10.09 -2.70 34.02
C ALA A 310 9.16 -2.59 35.25
N GLU A 311 9.78 -2.53 36.43
CA GLU A 311 9.03 -2.41 37.71
C GLU A 311 8.53 -0.97 37.95
N THR A 312 9.13 0.01 37.29
CA THR A 312 8.75 1.42 37.40
C THR A 312 8.85 2.07 36.03
N LEU A 313 7.84 2.85 35.65
CA LEU A 313 7.86 3.67 34.45
C LEU A 313 7.85 5.15 34.82
N ARG A 314 8.70 5.92 34.17
CA ARG A 314 8.74 7.38 34.29
C ARG A 314 7.82 7.99 33.25
N LEU A 315 6.63 8.44 33.70
CA LEU A 315 5.56 8.93 32.82
C LEU A 315 5.46 10.45 32.88
N LYS A 316 5.31 11.07 31.70
CA LYS A 316 5.10 12.50 31.53
C LYS A 316 3.70 12.90 32.00
N ARG A 317 3.61 14.09 32.56
CA ARG A 317 2.39 14.78 32.95
C ARG A 317 2.42 16.17 32.34
N MET A 318 1.41 16.49 31.54
CA MET A 318 1.35 17.78 30.86
C MET A 318 0.02 18.47 31.20
N GLY A 319 0.09 19.57 31.95
CA GLY A 319 -1.03 20.48 32.14
C GLY A 319 -1.15 21.51 31.01
N ARG A 320 -1.82 22.64 31.28
CA ARG A 320 -2.08 23.67 30.28
C ARG A 320 -1.00 24.76 30.21
N GLU A 321 -0.24 24.90 31.27
CA GLU A 321 0.81 25.91 31.39
C GLU A 321 2.19 25.23 31.46
N LEU A 322 3.25 25.97 31.10
CA LEU A 322 4.62 25.42 31.04
C LEU A 322 5.14 24.94 32.40
N ASP A 323 4.71 25.54 33.50
CA ASP A 323 5.07 25.14 34.88
C ASP A 323 4.24 23.92 35.36
N GLU A 324 3.27 23.45 34.57
CA GLU A 324 2.48 22.24 34.81
C GLU A 324 3.00 21.03 34.02
N LEU A 325 4.28 21.00 33.60
CA LEU A 325 4.93 19.90 32.95
C LEU A 325 5.94 19.22 33.90
N TRP A 326 5.70 17.94 34.20
CA TRP A 326 6.62 17.16 35.05
C TRP A 326 6.60 15.67 34.69
N TYR A 327 7.51 14.91 35.32
CA TYR A 327 7.54 13.46 35.20
C TYR A 327 7.24 12.80 36.54
N ALA A 328 6.49 11.70 36.54
CA ALA A 328 6.18 10.91 37.74
C ALA A 328 6.68 9.46 37.52
N ASP A 329 7.35 8.93 38.55
CA ASP A 329 7.69 7.50 38.59
C ASP A 329 6.49 6.72 39.10
N VAL A 330 6.00 5.77 38.24
CA VAL A 330 4.81 4.94 38.50
C VAL A 330 5.23 3.49 38.70
N ASP A 331 4.80 2.90 39.80
CA ASP A 331 5.04 1.48 40.12
C ASP A 331 4.19 0.56 39.22
N MET A 332 4.86 -0.34 38.51
CA MET A 332 4.28 -1.29 37.56
C MET A 332 4.39 -2.75 37.99
N ARG A 333 4.85 -3.04 39.21
CA ARG A 333 5.08 -4.42 39.70
C ARG A 333 3.82 -5.27 39.70
N ASP A 334 2.69 -4.67 40.04
CA ASP A 334 1.37 -5.33 40.10
C ASP A 334 0.52 -5.04 38.86
N VAL A 335 1.06 -4.47 37.79
CA VAL A 335 0.36 -4.11 36.55
C VAL A 335 0.67 -5.13 35.45
N GLN A 336 -0.33 -5.89 35.00
CA GLN A 336 -0.24 -6.79 33.87
C GLN A 336 -0.77 -6.15 32.57
N VAL A 337 -1.67 -5.16 32.67
CA VAL A 337 -2.27 -4.53 31.51
C VAL A 337 -2.09 -3.02 31.56
N LEU A 338 -1.39 -2.46 30.59
CA LEU A 338 -1.33 -1.03 30.35
C LEU A 338 -2.43 -0.65 29.36
N VAL A 339 -3.31 0.27 29.72
CA VAL A 339 -4.36 0.78 28.85
C VAL A 339 -3.98 2.20 28.46
N ILE A 340 -3.59 2.41 27.20
CA ILE A 340 -3.35 3.74 26.67
C ILE A 340 -4.63 4.32 26.06
N GLU A 341 -5.08 5.46 26.54
CA GLU A 341 -6.19 6.18 25.94
C GLU A 341 -5.66 7.38 25.17
N TRP A 342 -5.96 7.42 23.86
CA TRP A 342 -5.34 8.43 22.98
C TRP A 342 -6.00 8.51 21.61
N THR A 343 -6.10 9.71 21.02
CA THR A 343 -6.54 9.85 19.62
C THR A 343 -5.58 9.12 18.66
N HIS A 344 -4.27 9.21 18.91
CA HIS A 344 -3.23 8.60 18.08
C HIS A 344 -2.81 7.18 18.52
N GLY A 345 -3.60 6.52 19.36
CA GLY A 345 -3.29 5.21 19.94
C GLY A 345 -3.23 4.04 18.95
N ASN A 346 -3.52 4.27 17.67
CA ASN A 346 -3.42 3.30 16.58
C ASN A 346 -2.51 3.81 15.42
N SER A 347 -1.77 4.90 15.65
CA SER A 347 -0.87 5.48 14.64
C SER A 347 0.21 4.51 14.19
N GLY A 348 0.58 4.56 12.90
CA GLY A 348 1.72 3.83 12.34
C GLY A 348 3.06 4.18 12.98
N ASN A 349 3.15 5.38 13.56
CA ASN A 349 4.34 5.85 14.27
C ASN A 349 4.44 5.28 15.70
N LEU A 350 3.37 4.67 16.25
CA LEU A 350 3.35 4.08 17.59
C LEU A 350 3.63 2.59 17.52
N ARG A 351 4.61 2.10 18.29
CA ARG A 351 5.00 0.70 18.37
C ARG A 351 4.70 0.12 19.75
N GLY A 352 4.33 -1.16 19.80
CA GLY A 352 4.16 -1.91 21.05
C GLY A 352 2.73 -1.98 21.57
N VAL A 353 1.71 -1.64 20.78
CA VAL A 353 0.30 -1.88 21.15
C VAL A 353 -0.13 -3.27 20.70
N ASP A 354 -0.69 -4.09 21.62
CA ASP A 354 -1.12 -5.44 21.31
C ASP A 354 -2.57 -5.51 20.82
N ILE A 355 -3.47 -4.74 21.46
CA ILE A 355 -4.90 -4.79 21.16
C ILE A 355 -5.45 -3.36 20.99
N PRO A 356 -5.45 -2.83 19.75
CA PRO A 356 -6.06 -1.55 19.45
C PRO A 356 -7.60 -1.66 19.38
N ILE A 357 -8.29 -0.75 20.09
CA ILE A 357 -9.76 -0.65 20.16
C ILE A 357 -10.19 0.71 19.64
N LEU A 358 -10.88 0.74 18.49
CA LEU A 358 -11.41 1.97 17.89
C LEU A 358 -12.83 2.25 18.40
N LEU A 359 -13.01 3.41 19.02
CA LEU A 359 -14.33 3.97 19.31
C LEU A 359 -14.73 4.88 18.15
N ASN A 360 -15.56 4.39 17.25
CA ASN A 360 -15.99 5.11 16.06
C ASN A 360 -17.14 6.08 16.35
N SER A 361 -16.97 7.33 15.92
CA SER A 361 -17.99 8.39 16.01
C SER A 361 -17.56 9.57 15.16
N THR A 362 -18.48 10.21 14.46
CA THR A 362 -18.15 11.42 13.68
C THR A 362 -17.99 12.65 14.56
N PRO A 363 -17.31 13.71 14.06
CA PRO A 363 -17.23 14.98 14.78
C PRO A 363 -18.60 15.59 15.12
N GLU A 364 -19.58 15.44 14.25
CA GLU A 364 -20.96 15.93 14.45
C GLU A 364 -21.64 15.18 15.60
N GLU A 365 -21.52 13.87 15.64
CA GLU A 365 -22.09 13.01 16.69
C GLU A 365 -21.52 13.33 18.08
N THR A 366 -20.26 13.79 18.15
CA THR A 366 -19.58 14.11 19.40
C THR A 366 -19.70 15.59 19.82
N LEU A 367 -20.29 16.45 18.98
CA LEU A 367 -20.36 17.90 19.20
C LEU A 367 -21.00 18.29 20.54
N ALA A 368 -22.13 17.66 20.91
CA ALA A 368 -22.80 17.92 22.17
C ALA A 368 -21.90 17.57 23.38
N HIS A 369 -21.17 16.49 23.32
CA HIS A 369 -20.24 16.07 24.39
C HIS A 369 -19.02 16.99 24.46
N ARG A 370 -18.45 17.42 23.32
CA ARG A 370 -17.34 18.42 23.29
C ARG A 370 -17.76 19.76 23.87
N ARG A 371 -18.97 20.26 23.54
CA ARG A 371 -19.53 21.49 24.13
C ARG A 371 -19.69 21.40 25.64
N SER A 372 -20.14 20.26 26.17
CA SER A 372 -20.30 20.04 27.61
C SER A 372 -18.98 20.05 28.39
N ARG A 373 -17.89 19.54 27.76
CA ARG A 373 -16.55 19.50 28.40
C ARG A 373 -15.83 20.83 28.43
N ALA A 374 -16.20 21.78 27.54
CA ALA A 374 -15.63 23.14 27.41
C ALA A 374 -14.09 23.19 27.42
N ARG A 375 -13.43 22.14 26.88
CA ARG A 375 -11.96 21.98 26.91
C ARG A 375 -11.28 22.71 25.76
N ASP A 376 -11.92 22.79 24.61
CA ASP A 376 -11.27 23.02 23.32
C ASP A 376 -11.58 24.44 22.77
N GLY A 377 -11.59 25.48 23.62
CA GLY A 377 -11.81 26.86 23.18
C GLY A 377 -13.13 27.07 22.44
N ALA A 378 -13.11 27.73 21.28
CA ALA A 378 -14.26 27.88 20.39
C ALA A 378 -14.52 26.56 19.64
N THR A 379 -15.30 25.65 20.23
CA THR A 379 -15.63 24.31 19.72
C THR A 379 -16.28 24.27 18.33
N ASP A 380 -16.70 25.45 17.84
CA ASP A 380 -17.47 25.61 16.59
C ASP A 380 -16.75 26.51 15.58
N SER A 381 -15.44 26.82 15.75
CA SER A 381 -14.73 27.62 14.77
C SER A 381 -14.49 26.81 13.48
N PRO A 382 -14.49 27.48 12.31
CA PRO A 382 -14.17 26.82 11.04
C PRO A 382 -12.83 26.08 11.07
N PHE A 383 -11.80 26.67 11.70
CA PHE A 383 -10.50 26.04 11.87
C PHE A 383 -10.56 24.78 12.75
N THR A 384 -11.25 24.82 13.88
CA THR A 384 -11.45 23.63 14.74
C THR A 384 -12.19 22.53 13.99
N THR A 385 -13.21 22.87 13.20
CA THR A 385 -13.96 21.90 12.38
C THR A 385 -13.05 21.23 11.35
N MET A 386 -12.18 22.00 10.70
CA MET A 386 -11.18 21.50 9.76
C MET A 386 -10.19 20.54 10.46
N VAL A 387 -9.60 20.91 11.60
CA VAL A 387 -8.70 20.06 12.38
C VAL A 387 -9.37 18.71 12.72
N LEU A 388 -10.61 18.75 13.19
CA LEU A 388 -11.36 17.53 13.54
C LEU A 388 -11.66 16.66 12.32
N GLY A 389 -11.90 17.26 11.17
CA GLY A 389 -12.08 16.55 9.90
C GLY A 389 -10.81 15.80 9.50
N ILE A 390 -9.65 16.43 9.60
CA ILE A 390 -8.35 15.84 9.32
C ILE A 390 -8.03 14.72 10.34
N GLU A 391 -8.25 14.95 11.64
CA GLU A 391 -8.07 13.89 12.66
C GLU A 391 -8.98 12.69 12.39
N GLN A 392 -10.21 12.91 11.91
CA GLN A 392 -11.13 11.83 11.55
C GLN A 392 -10.65 11.06 10.31
N ALA A 393 -10.09 11.75 9.32
CA ALA A 393 -9.49 11.10 8.15
C ALA A 393 -8.32 10.20 8.56
N HIS A 394 -7.40 10.68 9.40
CA HIS A 394 -6.30 9.87 9.93
C HIS A 394 -6.77 8.66 10.74
N LEU A 395 -7.84 8.81 11.55
CA LEU A 395 -8.44 7.67 12.27
C LEU A 395 -9.02 6.65 11.30
N HIS A 396 -9.63 7.12 10.20
CA HIS A 396 -10.17 6.26 9.16
C HIS A 396 -9.08 5.47 8.43
N GLU A 397 -8.00 6.12 8.02
CA GLU A 397 -6.84 5.48 7.39
C GLU A 397 -6.23 4.36 8.27
N GLN A 398 -6.21 4.58 9.59
CA GLN A 398 -5.61 3.67 10.57
C GLN A 398 -6.59 2.64 11.14
N ALA A 399 -7.87 2.70 10.78
CA ALA A 399 -8.92 1.82 11.34
C ALA A 399 -8.68 0.33 11.06
N HIS A 400 -8.01 0.02 9.95
CA HIS A 400 -7.64 -1.34 9.57
C HIS A 400 -6.75 -2.06 10.61
N ARG A 401 -6.04 -1.30 11.47
CA ARG A 401 -5.20 -1.85 12.55
C ARG A 401 -6.00 -2.18 13.81
N ALA A 402 -7.24 -1.70 13.93
CA ALA A 402 -8.07 -1.95 15.11
C ALA A 402 -8.53 -3.41 15.16
N LYS A 403 -8.28 -4.08 16.28
CA LYS A 403 -8.76 -5.43 16.52
C LYS A 403 -10.22 -5.47 16.96
N ILE A 404 -10.71 -4.38 17.53
CA ILE A 404 -12.09 -4.21 17.97
C ILE A 404 -12.56 -2.82 17.54
N ILE A 405 -13.67 -2.75 16.80
CA ILE A 405 -14.29 -1.49 16.39
C ILE A 405 -15.67 -1.39 17.03
N VAL A 406 -15.93 -0.27 17.69
CA VAL A 406 -17.19 -0.03 18.40
C VAL A 406 -17.85 1.22 17.84
N ASN A 407 -19.09 1.10 17.36
CA ASN A 407 -19.83 2.23 16.81
C ASN A 407 -20.38 3.17 17.93
N LYS A 408 -20.99 4.27 17.52
CA LYS A 408 -21.54 5.28 18.45
C LYS A 408 -22.51 4.70 19.48
N VAL A 409 -23.34 3.73 19.09
CA VAL A 409 -24.35 3.13 19.97
C VAL A 409 -23.79 2.00 20.83
N GLY A 410 -22.49 1.74 20.77
CA GLY A 410 -21.80 0.76 21.61
C GLY A 410 -21.82 -0.67 21.09
N GLN A 411 -22.16 -0.89 19.82
CA GLN A 411 -22.10 -2.22 19.19
C GLN A 411 -20.72 -2.44 18.59
N ILE A 412 -20.23 -3.67 18.68
CA ILE A 412 -19.04 -4.09 17.95
C ILE A 412 -19.46 -4.30 16.50
N ILE A 413 -18.72 -3.69 15.61
CA ILE A 413 -18.96 -3.77 14.16
C ILE A 413 -17.73 -4.36 13.48
N SER A 414 -17.97 -5.03 12.36
CA SER A 414 -16.89 -5.49 11.50
C SER A 414 -16.17 -4.29 10.85
N HIS A 415 -14.94 -4.51 10.39
CA HIS A 415 -14.24 -3.50 9.60
C HIS A 415 -15.03 -3.11 8.33
N ALA A 416 -15.77 -4.07 7.77
CA ALA A 416 -16.68 -3.87 6.66
C ALA A 416 -17.81 -2.88 6.96
N ASP A 417 -18.48 -3.08 8.10
CA ASP A 417 -19.56 -2.18 8.52
C ASP A 417 -19.02 -0.81 8.89
N TYR A 418 -17.78 -0.77 9.41
CA TYR A 418 -17.08 0.49 9.66
C TYR A 418 -16.87 1.26 8.35
N LEU A 419 -16.28 0.65 7.32
CA LEU A 419 -16.05 1.28 6.01
C LEU A 419 -17.37 1.75 5.38
N LYS A 420 -18.41 0.92 5.47
CA LYS A 420 -19.76 1.30 5.00
C LYS A 420 -20.32 2.49 5.79
N SER A 421 -20.13 2.54 7.09
CA SER A 421 -20.59 3.65 7.93
C SER A 421 -19.87 4.97 7.64
N MET A 422 -18.65 4.89 7.10
CA MET A 422 -17.85 6.04 6.68
C MET A 422 -18.06 6.45 5.22
N GLY A 423 -19.05 5.84 4.53
CA GLY A 423 -19.36 6.13 3.12
C GLY A 423 -18.36 5.52 2.13
N ALA A 424 -17.48 4.62 2.57
CA ALA A 424 -16.63 3.87 1.67
C ALA A 424 -17.48 2.86 0.88
N ASP A 425 -17.86 3.26 -0.31
CA ASP A 425 -18.66 2.46 -1.24
C ASP A 425 -17.74 1.42 -1.87
N LEU A 426 -17.85 0.16 -1.46
CA LEU A 426 -17.14 -0.92 -2.13
C LEU A 426 -17.85 -1.25 -3.45
N PRO A 427 -17.11 -1.68 -4.48
CA PRO A 427 -17.74 -2.23 -5.68
C PRO A 427 -18.64 -3.39 -5.30
N GLU A 428 -19.84 -3.44 -5.86
CA GLU A 428 -20.76 -4.55 -5.59
C GLU A 428 -20.11 -5.90 -5.95
N PRO A 429 -20.35 -6.97 -5.17
CA PRO A 429 -19.75 -8.28 -5.39
C PRO A 429 -20.41 -9.06 -6.55
N ASP A 430 -20.87 -8.34 -7.57
CA ASP A 430 -21.48 -8.86 -8.79
C ASP A 430 -20.42 -9.31 -9.78
N ALA A 431 -20.84 -10.14 -10.76
CA ALA A 431 -19.94 -10.72 -11.74
C ALA A 431 -19.38 -9.67 -12.72
N MET A 432 -18.07 -9.74 -12.93
CA MET A 432 -17.29 -8.93 -13.85
C MET A 432 -16.73 -9.80 -14.98
N ILE A 433 -16.79 -9.34 -16.23
CA ILE A 433 -16.09 -9.98 -17.33
C ILE A 433 -14.73 -9.33 -17.54
N ASN A 434 -13.72 -10.12 -17.94
CA ASN A 434 -12.35 -9.68 -18.20
C ASN A 434 -11.95 -10.01 -19.64
N PHE A 435 -11.46 -9.03 -20.42
CA PHE A 435 -11.12 -9.19 -21.83
C PHE A 435 -10.14 -8.10 -22.32
N TYR A 436 -9.47 -8.33 -23.46
CA TYR A 436 -8.80 -7.29 -24.24
C TYR A 436 -9.80 -6.61 -25.17
N PRO A 437 -9.63 -5.36 -25.58
CA PRO A 437 -10.60 -4.64 -26.43
C PRO A 437 -10.75 -5.22 -27.85
N ASP A 438 -10.01 -6.27 -28.19
CA ASP A 438 -10.07 -7.01 -29.44
C ASP A 438 -10.42 -8.49 -29.23
N SER A 439 -10.74 -8.92 -28.02
CA SER A 439 -10.92 -10.34 -27.67
C SER A 439 -12.20 -10.95 -28.27
N MET A 440 -13.25 -10.14 -28.39
CA MET A 440 -14.57 -10.59 -28.79
C MET A 440 -15.11 -9.72 -29.94
N GLY A 441 -14.82 -10.11 -31.18
CA GLY A 441 -15.24 -9.43 -32.39
C GLY A 441 -14.18 -8.56 -33.07
N GLY A 442 -13.13 -8.14 -32.32
CA GLY A 442 -11.99 -7.38 -32.85
C GLY A 442 -11.96 -5.90 -32.53
N SER A 443 -13.00 -5.37 -31.85
CA SER A 443 -13.06 -3.99 -31.37
C SER A 443 -13.91 -3.89 -30.11
N LEU A 444 -13.69 -2.83 -29.32
CA LEU A 444 -14.52 -2.56 -28.13
C LEU A 444 -16.00 -2.38 -28.49
N GLY A 445 -16.31 -1.85 -29.71
CA GLY A 445 -17.70 -1.73 -30.19
C GLY A 445 -18.37 -3.08 -30.36
N ASP A 446 -17.65 -4.11 -30.84
CA ASP A 446 -18.21 -5.47 -30.97
C ASP A 446 -18.46 -6.08 -29.57
N GLU A 447 -17.61 -5.76 -28.59
CA GLU A 447 -17.78 -6.19 -27.20
C GLU A 447 -18.93 -5.47 -26.49
N VAL A 448 -19.16 -4.20 -26.79
CA VAL A 448 -20.37 -3.46 -26.38
C VAL A 448 -21.61 -4.14 -26.90
N ASP A 449 -21.65 -4.48 -28.21
CA ASP A 449 -22.75 -5.18 -28.83
C ASP A 449 -22.99 -6.56 -28.19
N PHE A 450 -21.93 -7.30 -27.89
CA PHE A 450 -22.00 -8.58 -27.17
C PHE A 450 -22.59 -8.41 -25.76
N LEU A 451 -22.04 -7.51 -24.95
CA LEU A 451 -22.43 -7.33 -23.54
C LEU A 451 -23.87 -6.79 -23.40
N THR A 452 -24.35 -6.02 -24.39
CA THR A 452 -25.69 -5.43 -24.39
C THR A 452 -26.70 -6.29 -25.10
N SER A 453 -26.28 -7.39 -25.73
CA SER A 453 -27.20 -8.32 -26.42
C SER A 453 -28.21 -8.94 -25.45
N PRO A 454 -29.43 -9.27 -25.90
CA PRO A 454 -30.45 -9.92 -25.05
C PRO A 454 -29.96 -11.23 -24.42
N GLU A 455 -29.08 -11.94 -25.09
CA GLU A 455 -28.51 -13.22 -24.67
C GLU A 455 -27.55 -13.08 -23.50
N VAL A 456 -26.88 -11.94 -23.37
CA VAL A 456 -25.83 -11.68 -22.33
C VAL A 456 -26.30 -10.70 -21.26
N ALA A 457 -27.27 -9.83 -21.61
CA ALA A 457 -27.75 -8.80 -20.67
C ALA A 457 -28.06 -9.35 -19.28
N GLY A 458 -27.58 -8.66 -18.23
CA GLY A 458 -27.72 -9.02 -16.82
C GLY A 458 -26.75 -10.09 -16.30
N ALA A 459 -25.94 -10.73 -17.17
CA ALA A 459 -24.94 -11.69 -16.76
C ALA A 459 -23.68 -11.01 -16.17
N PHE A 460 -23.40 -9.77 -16.57
CA PHE A 460 -22.29 -8.98 -16.08
C PHE A 460 -22.74 -7.57 -15.73
N THR A 461 -22.26 -7.07 -14.60
CA THR A 461 -22.52 -5.69 -14.12
C THR A 461 -21.27 -4.83 -14.22
N SER A 462 -20.12 -5.43 -14.49
CA SER A 462 -18.85 -4.74 -14.66
C SER A 462 -17.97 -5.42 -15.71
N ALA A 463 -17.09 -4.63 -16.33
CA ALA A 463 -16.14 -5.05 -17.34
C ALA A 463 -14.73 -4.60 -16.98
N TYR A 464 -13.81 -5.54 -16.94
CA TYR A 464 -12.38 -5.27 -16.86
C TYR A 464 -11.79 -5.30 -18.27
N VAL A 465 -11.51 -4.11 -18.79
CA VAL A 465 -10.88 -3.95 -20.11
C VAL A 465 -9.38 -3.79 -19.92
N LEU A 466 -8.63 -4.70 -20.50
CA LEU A 466 -7.18 -4.80 -20.37
C LEU A 466 -6.44 -3.66 -21.10
N PRO A 467 -5.17 -3.37 -20.74
CA PRO A 467 -4.54 -2.09 -21.04
C PRO A 467 -4.22 -1.84 -22.52
N SER A 468 -4.38 -2.80 -23.43
CA SER A 468 -4.33 -2.53 -24.88
C SER A 468 -5.45 -1.60 -25.38
N ILE A 469 -6.40 -1.23 -24.51
CA ILE A 469 -7.35 -0.14 -24.78
C ILE A 469 -6.66 1.23 -24.92
N PHE A 470 -5.48 1.38 -24.31
CA PHE A 470 -4.63 2.58 -24.40
C PHE A 470 -3.63 2.45 -25.56
N ASN A 471 -2.84 3.51 -25.79
CA ASN A 471 -1.72 3.42 -26.72
C ASN A 471 -0.58 2.63 -26.07
N THR A 472 -0.27 1.46 -26.61
CA THR A 472 0.70 0.51 -26.05
C THR A 472 1.52 -0.14 -27.16
N ASP A 473 2.68 -0.75 -26.82
CA ASP A 473 3.57 -1.38 -27.82
C ASP A 473 3.91 -2.85 -27.53
N LEU A 474 4.08 -3.24 -26.28
CA LEU A 474 4.55 -4.57 -25.87
C LEU A 474 3.61 -5.26 -24.89
N ASP A 475 3.80 -6.58 -24.69
CA ASP A 475 3.10 -7.45 -23.75
C ASP A 475 1.56 -7.26 -23.79
N ARG A 476 1.03 -7.09 -25.01
CA ARG A 476 -0.40 -6.93 -25.29
C ARG A 476 -1.08 -5.89 -24.36
N GLY A 477 -0.41 -4.74 -24.15
CA GLY A 477 -0.94 -3.61 -23.41
C GLY A 477 -0.19 -3.23 -22.15
N PHE A 478 0.62 -4.12 -21.56
CA PHE A 478 1.34 -3.83 -20.32
C PHE A 478 2.62 -3.00 -20.51
N SER A 479 2.87 -2.48 -21.71
CA SER A 479 3.90 -1.48 -22.00
C SER A 479 3.21 -0.23 -22.55
N VAL A 480 2.81 0.66 -21.66
CA VAL A 480 1.98 1.81 -22.00
C VAL A 480 2.85 2.94 -22.53
N ILE A 481 2.47 3.46 -23.71
CA ILE A 481 3.04 4.67 -24.33
C ILE A 481 2.41 5.90 -23.68
N ASP A 482 1.09 5.95 -23.70
CA ASP A 482 0.26 6.93 -23.00
C ASP A 482 -1.12 6.34 -22.69
N TYR A 483 -1.87 7.02 -21.83
CA TYR A 483 -3.22 6.59 -21.42
C TYR A 483 -4.35 7.22 -22.27
N ASP A 484 -4.07 7.65 -23.46
CA ASP A 484 -5.12 7.99 -24.42
C ASP A 484 -5.69 6.71 -25.05
N LEU A 485 -7.00 6.72 -25.36
CA LEU A 485 -7.66 5.56 -25.94
C LEU A 485 -7.10 5.24 -27.33
N SER A 486 -6.74 3.99 -27.54
CA SER A 486 -6.26 3.49 -28.83
C SER A 486 -7.35 3.56 -29.90
N THR A 487 -7.12 4.36 -30.93
CA THR A 487 -8.05 4.46 -32.08
C THR A 487 -8.10 3.20 -32.93
N THR A 488 -7.22 2.22 -32.68
CA THR A 488 -7.24 0.91 -33.32
C THR A 488 -8.40 0.06 -32.83
N TYR A 489 -8.68 0.11 -31.54
CA TYR A 489 -9.64 -0.78 -30.90
C TYR A 489 -10.88 -0.07 -30.38
N THR A 490 -10.84 1.27 -30.20
CA THR A 490 -11.95 2.03 -29.62
C THR A 490 -12.50 3.07 -30.60
N ARG A 491 -13.79 3.33 -30.48
CA ARG A 491 -14.49 4.40 -31.17
C ARG A 491 -15.08 5.36 -30.15
N PRO A 492 -15.28 6.63 -30.54
CA PRO A 492 -16.01 7.57 -29.70
C PRO A 492 -17.41 7.02 -29.36
N GLY A 493 -17.73 6.97 -28.06
CA GLY A 493 -19.03 6.49 -27.59
C GLY A 493 -19.04 5.05 -27.05
N ASP A 494 -18.01 4.23 -27.27
CA ASP A 494 -17.99 2.83 -26.80
C ASP A 494 -18.07 2.74 -25.26
N LEU A 495 -17.24 3.50 -24.56
CA LEU A 495 -17.26 3.54 -23.10
C LEU A 495 -18.53 4.15 -22.52
N GLU A 496 -19.09 5.16 -23.20
CA GLU A 496 -20.39 5.74 -22.86
C GLU A 496 -21.52 4.74 -23.01
N ALA A 497 -21.47 3.89 -24.05
CA ALA A 497 -22.45 2.85 -24.28
C ALA A 497 -22.44 1.78 -23.18
N LEU A 498 -21.25 1.32 -22.75
CA LEU A 498 -21.11 0.42 -21.60
C LEU A 498 -21.70 1.04 -20.32
N ARG A 499 -21.35 2.30 -20.03
CA ARG A 499 -21.88 3.02 -18.85
C ARG A 499 -23.41 3.22 -18.93
N ALA A 500 -23.94 3.54 -20.11
CA ALA A 500 -25.37 3.67 -20.34
C ALA A 500 -26.12 2.35 -20.15
N ALA A 501 -25.46 1.22 -20.42
CA ALA A 501 -25.97 -0.12 -20.13
C ALA A 501 -25.85 -0.51 -18.64
N GLY A 502 -25.31 0.36 -17.78
CA GLY A 502 -25.11 0.12 -16.34
C GLY A 502 -23.88 -0.73 -16.03
N ILE A 503 -22.98 -0.92 -17.00
CA ILE A 503 -21.74 -1.69 -16.83
C ILE A 503 -20.66 -0.77 -16.26
N LYS A 504 -20.16 -1.09 -15.08
CA LYS A 504 -19.07 -0.40 -14.40
C LYS A 504 -17.72 -0.85 -14.97
N LEU A 505 -16.73 0.04 -14.99
CA LEU A 505 -15.47 -0.22 -15.67
C LEU A 505 -14.32 -0.44 -14.68
N LYS A 506 -13.42 -1.35 -15.05
CA LYS A 506 -12.14 -1.55 -14.40
C LYS A 506 -11.03 -1.43 -15.44
N PHE A 507 -9.96 -0.66 -15.10
CA PHE A 507 -8.78 -0.49 -15.94
C PHE A 507 -7.50 -0.74 -15.14
N ASP A 508 -6.38 -0.92 -15.87
CA ASP A 508 -5.06 -1.00 -15.28
C ASP A 508 -4.40 0.36 -15.17
N PHE A 509 -3.62 0.52 -14.13
CA PHE A 509 -2.61 1.54 -13.99
C PHE A 509 -1.26 0.87 -13.76
N ILE A 510 -0.36 0.99 -14.73
CA ILE A 510 0.99 0.43 -14.69
C ILE A 510 1.91 1.41 -13.97
N LEU A 511 2.11 1.20 -12.66
CA LEU A 511 2.81 2.14 -11.79
C LEU A 511 4.33 2.09 -11.92
N ASN A 512 4.89 0.88 -12.14
CA ASN A 512 6.33 0.69 -12.09
C ASN A 512 7.07 1.24 -13.31
N HIS A 513 6.45 1.24 -14.50
CA HIS A 513 7.16 1.50 -15.74
C HIS A 513 6.29 2.10 -16.84
N ALA A 514 6.95 2.70 -17.84
CA ALA A 514 6.35 3.13 -19.09
C ALA A 514 7.16 2.62 -20.29
N SER A 515 6.53 2.61 -21.48
CA SER A 515 7.24 2.25 -22.72
C SER A 515 8.39 3.22 -23.03
N VAL A 516 9.43 2.70 -23.64
CA VAL A 516 10.46 3.55 -24.27
C VAL A 516 9.89 4.50 -25.33
N LEU A 517 8.71 4.21 -25.88
CA LEU A 517 8.01 5.08 -26.83
C LEU A 517 7.15 6.14 -26.14
N SER A 518 7.09 6.17 -24.81
CA SER A 518 6.38 7.22 -24.08
C SER A 518 6.92 8.60 -24.42
N PRO A 519 6.09 9.64 -24.47
CA PRO A 519 6.52 11.01 -24.75
C PRO A 519 7.68 11.47 -23.85
N GLN A 520 7.66 11.06 -22.58
CA GLN A 520 8.69 11.42 -21.60
C GLN A 520 10.04 10.79 -21.94
N PHE A 521 10.07 9.51 -22.30
CA PHE A 521 11.32 8.84 -22.66
C PHE A 521 11.84 9.31 -24.03
N GLN A 522 10.95 9.58 -24.98
CA GLN A 522 11.34 10.14 -26.27
C GLN A 522 11.91 11.55 -26.13
N ASP A 523 11.38 12.38 -25.25
CA ASP A 523 11.96 13.68 -24.93
C ASP A 523 13.36 13.54 -24.31
N LEU A 524 13.52 12.57 -23.39
CA LEU A 524 14.82 12.24 -22.81
C LEU A 524 15.85 11.81 -23.86
N LEU A 525 15.45 10.94 -24.80
CA LEU A 525 16.31 10.54 -25.91
C LEU A 525 16.71 11.71 -26.84
N ALA A 526 15.78 12.65 -27.07
CA ALA A 526 16.01 13.78 -27.94
C ALA A 526 16.86 14.89 -27.31
N LYS A 527 16.73 15.14 -26.01
CA LYS A 527 17.37 16.27 -25.31
C LYS A 527 18.49 15.86 -24.34
N GLY A 528 18.57 14.58 -23.97
CA GLY A 528 19.53 14.05 -22.99
C GLY A 528 19.34 14.70 -21.61
N THR A 529 20.42 15.11 -20.97
CA THR A 529 20.39 15.76 -19.63
C THR A 529 19.68 17.12 -19.59
N ARG A 530 19.27 17.65 -20.74
CA ARG A 530 18.48 18.89 -20.82
C ARG A 530 16.98 18.63 -20.90
N SER A 531 16.57 17.39 -20.92
CA SER A 531 15.17 17.02 -20.83
C SER A 531 14.60 17.40 -19.45
N GLU A 532 13.37 17.88 -19.41
CA GLU A 532 12.65 18.05 -18.15
C GLU A 532 12.38 16.72 -17.46
N TYR A 533 12.36 15.63 -18.23
CA TYR A 533 12.17 14.25 -17.75
C TYR A 533 13.50 13.54 -17.39
N ALA A 534 14.59 14.26 -17.15
CA ALA A 534 15.91 13.68 -16.91
C ALA A 534 15.95 12.80 -15.63
N ASP A 535 15.08 13.08 -14.65
CA ASP A 535 14.93 12.34 -13.40
C ASP A 535 13.61 11.52 -13.32
N PHE A 536 12.82 11.50 -14.40
CA PHE A 536 11.55 10.77 -14.46
C PHE A 536 11.73 9.26 -14.48
N PHE A 537 12.81 8.77 -15.06
CA PHE A 537 13.19 7.37 -15.10
C PHE A 537 14.41 7.13 -14.20
N ILE A 538 14.56 5.90 -13.69
CA ILE A 538 15.67 5.58 -12.78
C ILE A 538 16.96 5.47 -13.59
N ASP A 539 17.81 6.52 -13.51
CA ASP A 539 19.21 6.46 -13.96
C ASP A 539 19.98 5.50 -13.05
N TRP A 540 20.45 4.39 -13.63
CA TRP A 540 21.15 3.34 -12.89
C TRP A 540 22.41 3.85 -12.19
N ASN A 541 23.21 4.68 -12.86
CA ASN A 541 24.46 5.18 -12.30
C ASN A 541 24.20 6.17 -11.14
N ALA A 542 23.19 7.02 -11.28
CA ALA A 542 22.78 7.92 -10.20
C ALA A 542 22.21 7.16 -8.99
N PHE A 543 21.44 6.10 -9.24
CA PHE A 543 20.89 5.24 -8.19
C PHE A 543 21.98 4.53 -7.37
N TRP A 544 23.04 4.05 -8.03
CA TRP A 544 24.14 3.31 -7.41
C TRP A 544 25.36 4.18 -7.10
N GLU A 545 25.26 5.52 -7.14
CA GLU A 545 26.37 6.42 -6.83
C GLU A 545 26.94 6.13 -5.43
N GLY A 546 28.22 5.80 -5.36
CA GLY A 546 28.91 5.47 -4.09
C GLY A 546 28.65 4.06 -3.56
N HIS A 547 27.92 3.19 -4.30
CA HIS A 547 27.52 1.85 -3.90
C HIS A 547 28.02 0.74 -4.85
N GLY A 548 29.13 0.96 -5.53
CA GLY A 548 29.75 0.02 -6.47
C GLY A 548 30.88 0.62 -7.26
N GLU A 549 31.37 -0.12 -8.25
CA GLU A 549 32.47 0.28 -9.13
C GLU A 549 31.98 0.51 -10.56
N MET A 550 32.49 1.57 -11.19
CA MET A 550 32.18 1.88 -12.60
C MET A 550 32.85 0.85 -13.51
N THR A 551 32.07 0.21 -14.36
CA THR A 551 32.60 -0.75 -15.35
C THR A 551 33.15 -0.04 -16.59
N PRO A 552 33.99 -0.71 -17.40
CA PRO A 552 34.46 -0.18 -18.70
C PRO A 552 33.30 0.10 -19.68
N GLU A 553 32.18 -0.60 -19.55
CA GLU A 553 30.97 -0.46 -20.37
C GLU A 553 30.13 0.78 -19.98
N GLY A 554 30.49 1.49 -18.89
CA GLY A 554 29.87 2.76 -18.49
C GLY A 554 28.68 2.65 -17.55
N TYR A 555 28.51 1.51 -16.86
CA TYR A 555 27.53 1.38 -15.78
C TYR A 555 28.20 1.02 -14.45
N VAL A 556 27.55 1.36 -13.34
CA VAL A 556 28.01 0.98 -12.01
C VAL A 556 27.66 -0.51 -11.77
N GLN A 557 28.66 -1.33 -11.48
CA GLN A 557 28.46 -2.68 -10.92
C GLN A 557 28.25 -2.54 -9.41
N PRO A 558 27.04 -2.81 -8.88
CA PRO A 558 26.78 -2.62 -7.45
C PRO A 558 27.56 -3.62 -6.60
N ASP A 559 27.83 -3.26 -5.36
CA ASP A 559 28.39 -4.14 -4.36
C ASP A 559 27.47 -5.35 -4.12
N ALA A 560 28.02 -6.56 -4.13
CA ALA A 560 27.26 -7.81 -4.04
C ALA A 560 26.35 -7.89 -2.79
N GLU A 561 26.77 -7.30 -1.66
CA GLU A 561 25.97 -7.25 -0.42
C GLU A 561 24.71 -6.40 -0.55
N LEU A 562 24.73 -5.37 -1.39
CA LEU A 562 23.59 -4.48 -1.58
C LEU A 562 22.53 -5.04 -2.55
N VAL A 563 22.88 -6.00 -3.38
CA VAL A 563 21.97 -6.63 -4.34
C VAL A 563 21.53 -8.04 -3.95
N LYS A 564 22.01 -8.58 -2.84
CA LYS A 564 21.76 -9.96 -2.42
C LYS A 564 20.28 -10.28 -2.15
N ASP A 565 19.54 -9.30 -1.68
CA ASP A 565 18.12 -9.42 -1.36
C ASP A 565 17.23 -8.86 -2.49
N MET A 566 17.84 -8.38 -3.59
CA MET A 566 17.11 -7.93 -4.78
C MET A 566 16.77 -9.10 -5.70
N PHE A 567 15.60 -9.02 -6.29
CA PHE A 567 15.12 -9.99 -7.28
C PHE A 567 15.17 -9.39 -8.67
N PHE A 568 15.96 -10.00 -9.57
CA PHE A 568 16.03 -9.61 -10.98
C PHE A 568 15.30 -10.65 -11.84
N ARG A 569 14.30 -10.17 -12.59
CA ARG A 569 13.47 -11.04 -13.44
C ARG A 569 14.19 -11.59 -14.68
N LYS A 570 15.36 -11.05 -14.99
CA LYS A 570 16.22 -11.46 -16.10
C LYS A 570 17.59 -11.90 -15.59
N PRO A 571 18.31 -12.75 -16.32
CA PRO A 571 19.72 -12.97 -16.04
C PRO A 571 20.54 -11.68 -16.18
N GLY A 572 21.41 -11.41 -15.23
CA GLY A 572 22.22 -10.19 -15.19
C GLY A 572 21.52 -9.00 -14.57
N LEU A 573 22.11 -7.83 -14.70
CA LEU A 573 21.55 -6.58 -14.17
C LEU A 573 20.38 -6.06 -15.02
N PRO A 574 19.35 -5.44 -14.41
CA PRO A 574 18.19 -4.93 -15.12
C PRO A 574 18.49 -3.55 -15.75
N ILE A 575 19.39 -3.52 -16.73
CA ILE A 575 19.88 -2.28 -17.35
C ILE A 575 19.58 -2.28 -18.84
N LEU A 576 19.06 -1.16 -19.35
CA LEU A 576 19.09 -0.79 -20.76
C LEU A 576 20.10 0.33 -20.96
N MET A 577 21.13 0.06 -21.78
CA MET A 577 22.09 1.08 -22.19
C MET A 577 21.49 1.95 -23.30
N VAL A 578 21.43 3.25 -23.08
CA VAL A 578 20.76 4.22 -23.95
C VAL A 578 21.76 5.25 -24.45
N ARG A 579 21.84 5.42 -25.76
CA ARG A 579 22.71 6.41 -26.41
C ARG A 579 22.06 7.80 -26.34
N MET A 580 22.75 8.73 -25.71
CA MET A 580 22.34 10.13 -25.59
C MET A 580 22.68 10.95 -26.84
N PRO A 581 22.07 12.15 -27.04
CA PRO A 581 22.33 12.99 -28.20
C PRO A 581 23.77 13.46 -28.34
N ASP A 582 24.54 13.48 -27.26
CA ASP A 582 25.97 13.80 -27.25
C ASP A 582 26.89 12.60 -27.58
N GLY A 583 26.29 11.44 -27.84
CA GLY A 583 26.97 10.18 -28.13
C GLY A 583 27.42 9.38 -26.93
N THR A 584 27.18 9.85 -25.71
CA THR A 584 27.44 9.06 -24.47
C THR A 584 26.41 7.98 -24.30
N GLU A 585 26.79 6.88 -23.64
CA GLU A 585 25.87 5.80 -23.24
C GLU A 585 25.49 5.99 -21.77
N LYS A 586 24.17 5.87 -21.47
CA LYS A 586 23.66 5.92 -20.12
C LYS A 586 22.83 4.68 -19.79
N PRO A 587 23.02 4.06 -18.63
CA PRO A 587 22.22 2.93 -18.17
C PRO A 587 20.93 3.43 -17.47
N TYR A 588 19.78 2.90 -17.87
CA TYR A 588 18.52 3.10 -17.18
C TYR A 588 17.99 1.79 -16.64
N TRP A 589 17.30 1.82 -15.49
CA TRP A 589 16.68 0.65 -14.89
C TRP A 589 15.56 0.11 -15.78
N ASN A 590 15.56 -1.23 -15.97
CA ASN A 590 14.55 -1.93 -16.73
C ASN A 590 14.24 -3.29 -16.09
N THR A 591 13.16 -3.39 -15.34
CA THR A 591 12.80 -4.61 -14.59
C THR A 591 12.26 -5.72 -15.51
N PHE A 592 11.47 -5.40 -16.55
CA PHE A 592 10.72 -6.40 -17.30
C PHE A 592 11.31 -6.70 -18.67
N TYR A 593 10.95 -5.95 -19.69
CA TYR A 593 11.35 -6.22 -21.08
C TYR A 593 12.29 -5.17 -21.63
N GLN A 594 13.30 -5.62 -22.35
CA GLN A 594 14.20 -4.75 -23.13
C GLN A 594 14.72 -5.46 -24.37
N GLU A 595 14.87 -4.72 -25.44
CA GLU A 595 15.50 -5.13 -26.66
C GLU A 595 16.08 -3.92 -27.37
N VAL A 596 17.24 -4.10 -28.01
CA VAL A 596 17.82 -3.12 -28.93
C VAL A 596 17.70 -3.68 -30.33
N ARG A 597 17.06 -2.95 -31.22
CA ARG A 597 16.88 -3.34 -32.63
C ARG A 597 17.63 -2.39 -33.55
N TYR A 598 18.19 -2.98 -34.58
CA TYR A 598 18.84 -2.27 -35.66
C TYR A 598 18.10 -2.50 -36.96
N THR A 599 18.08 -1.49 -37.83
CA THR A 599 17.49 -1.63 -39.17
C THR A 599 18.59 -1.95 -40.15
N ALA A 600 18.49 -3.08 -40.83
CA ALA A 600 19.44 -3.45 -41.89
C ALA A 600 19.38 -2.38 -43.02
N PRO A 601 20.50 -1.76 -43.39
CA PRO A 601 20.54 -0.80 -44.50
C PRO A 601 20.41 -1.53 -45.82
N ASP A 602 19.77 -0.95 -46.79
CA ASP A 602 19.83 -1.44 -48.16
C ASP A 602 21.14 -1.02 -48.88
N ALA A 603 21.37 -1.62 -50.07
CA ALA A 603 22.59 -1.35 -50.82
C ALA A 603 22.74 0.14 -51.21
N GLN A 604 21.65 0.87 -51.43
CA GLN A 604 21.69 2.29 -51.78
C GLN A 604 22.14 3.12 -50.56
N THR A 605 21.61 2.82 -49.41
CA THR A 605 22.03 3.47 -48.16
C THR A 605 23.52 3.25 -47.88
N LEU A 606 24.04 2.05 -48.09
CA LEU A 606 25.46 1.73 -47.91
C LEU A 606 26.36 2.47 -48.92
N MET A 607 25.91 2.66 -50.17
CA MET A 607 26.60 3.49 -51.16
C MET A 607 26.65 4.95 -50.72
N GLU A 608 25.56 5.49 -50.19
CA GLU A 608 25.47 6.88 -49.77
C GLU A 608 26.27 7.16 -48.50
N VAL A 609 26.22 6.27 -47.52
CA VAL A 609 26.85 6.44 -46.19
C VAL A 609 28.33 6.15 -46.23
N ALA A 610 28.76 5.07 -46.90
CA ALA A 610 30.14 4.59 -46.87
C ALA A 610 30.84 4.68 -48.24
N GLY A 611 30.20 5.25 -49.28
CA GLY A 611 30.80 5.39 -50.60
C GLY A 611 31.11 4.06 -51.28
N LEU A 612 30.40 3.00 -50.96
CA LEU A 612 30.67 1.65 -51.47
C LEU A 612 30.23 1.49 -52.93
N GLN A 613 30.93 0.62 -53.67
CA GLN A 613 30.48 0.18 -55.01
C GLN A 613 29.22 -0.69 -54.87
N TYR A 614 28.29 -0.60 -55.83
CA TYR A 614 26.97 -1.27 -55.77
C TYR A 614 27.05 -2.77 -55.44
N GLN A 615 27.95 -3.56 -56.10
CA GLN A 615 28.08 -4.99 -55.85
C GLN A 615 28.60 -5.32 -54.46
N THR A 616 29.49 -4.51 -53.91
CA THR A 616 30.01 -4.61 -52.54
C THR A 616 28.92 -4.24 -51.54
N ALA A 617 28.17 -3.16 -51.81
CA ALA A 617 27.04 -2.72 -50.99
C ALA A 617 25.93 -3.78 -50.90
N VAL A 618 25.58 -4.49 -52.01
CA VAL A 618 24.57 -5.56 -51.99
C VAL A 618 25.03 -6.72 -51.11
N ARG A 619 26.27 -7.20 -51.26
CA ARG A 619 26.82 -8.31 -50.46
C ARG A 619 26.85 -7.94 -48.96
N LEU A 620 27.31 -6.74 -48.67
CA LEU A 620 27.42 -6.26 -47.27
C LEU A 620 26.05 -6.08 -46.64
N ALA A 621 25.05 -5.55 -47.37
CA ALA A 621 23.70 -5.44 -46.90
C ALA A 621 23.08 -6.80 -46.51
N GLU A 622 23.31 -7.83 -47.37
CA GLU A 622 22.86 -9.21 -47.06
C GLU A 622 23.57 -9.80 -45.84
N SER A 623 24.90 -9.56 -45.71
CA SER A 623 25.66 -10.02 -44.54
C SER A 623 25.23 -9.35 -43.26
N ILE A 624 25.02 -7.99 -43.27
CA ILE A 624 24.54 -7.24 -42.13
C ILE A 624 23.14 -7.74 -41.72
N LYS A 625 22.24 -7.91 -42.71
CA LYS A 625 20.91 -8.42 -42.43
C LYS A 625 20.97 -9.80 -41.77
N GLY A 626 21.78 -10.72 -42.27
CA GLY A 626 21.96 -12.06 -41.69
C GLY A 626 22.47 -11.97 -40.24
N ALA A 627 23.47 -11.14 -39.97
CA ALA A 627 24.02 -10.96 -38.63
C ALA A 627 23.00 -10.33 -37.66
N LEU A 628 22.21 -9.35 -38.11
CA LEU A 628 21.11 -8.77 -37.31
C LEU A 628 19.99 -9.79 -37.04
N ASP A 629 19.62 -10.59 -38.03
CA ASP A 629 18.66 -11.69 -37.88
C ASP A 629 19.15 -12.78 -36.91
N GLU A 630 20.48 -12.94 -36.76
CA GLU A 630 21.14 -13.81 -35.75
C GLU A 630 21.29 -13.13 -34.37
N GLY A 631 20.85 -11.87 -34.23
CA GLY A 631 20.88 -11.10 -32.97
C GLY A 631 22.24 -10.44 -32.66
N MET A 632 23.16 -10.35 -33.62
CA MET A 632 24.44 -9.66 -33.42
C MET A 632 24.24 -8.13 -33.37
N THR A 633 24.96 -7.47 -32.47
CA THR A 633 25.07 -5.99 -32.48
C THR A 633 26.11 -5.52 -33.50
N PRO A 634 26.03 -4.26 -34.00
CA PRO A 634 27.01 -3.74 -34.96
C PRO A 634 28.47 -3.86 -34.51
N SER A 635 28.75 -3.76 -33.21
CA SER A 635 30.08 -3.89 -32.62
C SER A 635 30.60 -5.34 -32.58
N GLU A 636 29.69 -6.33 -32.62
CA GLU A 636 30.03 -7.78 -32.62
C GLU A 636 30.22 -8.32 -34.05
N MET A 637 29.79 -7.57 -35.07
CA MET A 637 29.89 -7.99 -36.45
C MET A 637 31.35 -7.94 -36.91
N ALA A 638 31.91 -9.14 -37.16
CA ALA A 638 33.24 -9.32 -37.73
C ALA A 638 33.11 -9.97 -39.12
N PHE A 639 33.00 -9.18 -40.15
CA PHE A 639 32.99 -9.66 -41.51
C PHE A 639 34.41 -9.72 -42.09
N ASP A 640 34.66 -10.67 -42.95
CA ASP A 640 35.83 -10.58 -43.87
C ASP A 640 35.51 -9.55 -44.95
N LEU A 641 35.85 -8.31 -44.63
CA LEU A 641 35.55 -7.18 -45.49
C LEU A 641 36.33 -7.20 -46.82
N GLY A 642 37.37 -8.03 -46.93
CA GLY A 642 38.22 -8.13 -48.11
C GLY A 642 38.94 -6.82 -48.45
N ALA A 643 39.38 -6.70 -49.72
CA ALA A 643 40.01 -5.47 -50.20
C ALA A 643 39.01 -4.40 -50.66
N ASP A 644 37.70 -4.71 -50.67
CA ASP A 644 36.63 -3.91 -51.24
C ASP A 644 35.94 -2.99 -50.22
N VAL A 645 36.23 -3.16 -48.92
CA VAL A 645 35.70 -2.30 -47.84
C VAL A 645 36.85 -2.01 -46.88
N ASP A 646 37.20 -0.75 -46.72
CA ASP A 646 38.19 -0.33 -45.73
C ASP A 646 37.59 -0.04 -44.36
N LEU A 647 38.46 0.16 -43.35
CA LEU A 647 38.03 0.38 -41.97
C LEU A 647 37.24 1.68 -41.81
N GLU A 648 37.53 2.75 -42.59
CA GLU A 648 36.82 4.03 -42.54
C GLU A 648 35.39 3.84 -43.06
N GLN A 649 35.23 3.12 -44.15
CA GLN A 649 33.95 2.76 -44.74
C GLN A 649 33.12 1.88 -43.78
N TRP A 650 33.76 0.91 -43.15
CA TRP A 650 33.09 0.07 -42.15
C TRP A 650 32.66 0.87 -40.92
N ASN A 651 33.49 1.74 -40.40
CA ASN A 651 33.12 2.59 -39.28
C ASN A 651 31.94 3.49 -39.63
N ALA A 652 31.85 4.02 -40.84
CA ALA A 652 30.69 4.80 -41.29
C ALA A 652 29.40 3.96 -41.33
N VAL A 653 29.50 2.69 -41.73
CA VAL A 653 28.36 1.76 -41.68
C VAL A 653 27.94 1.49 -40.26
N VAL A 654 28.88 1.19 -39.34
CA VAL A 654 28.60 0.98 -37.93
C VAL A 654 27.95 2.20 -37.29
N GLU A 655 28.49 3.41 -37.57
CA GLU A 655 27.91 4.65 -37.07
C GLU A 655 26.48 4.88 -37.58
N HIS A 656 26.21 4.55 -38.85
CA HIS A 656 24.85 4.61 -39.40
C HIS A 656 23.91 3.62 -38.73
N LEU A 657 24.34 2.36 -38.50
CA LEU A 657 23.56 1.35 -37.79
C LEU A 657 23.25 1.81 -36.38
N GLU A 658 24.26 2.32 -35.66
CA GLU A 658 24.11 2.80 -34.29
C GLU A 658 23.23 4.07 -34.21
N ALA A 659 23.27 4.95 -35.20
CA ALA A 659 22.38 6.11 -35.30
C ALA A 659 20.92 5.67 -35.58
N GLY A 660 20.75 4.55 -36.27
CA GLY A 660 19.44 3.94 -36.54
C GLY A 660 18.94 2.99 -35.42
N ARG A 661 19.65 2.87 -34.30
CA ARG A 661 19.29 2.03 -33.16
C ARG A 661 17.92 2.41 -32.62
N ARG A 662 17.08 1.39 -32.41
CA ARG A 662 15.77 1.53 -31.80
C ARG A 662 15.69 0.74 -30.51
N TYR A 663 15.06 1.30 -29.53
CA TYR A 663 14.84 0.65 -28.24
C TYR A 663 13.42 0.13 -28.19
N LEU A 664 13.25 -1.04 -27.59
CA LEU A 664 11.98 -1.58 -27.11
C LEU A 664 12.17 -1.92 -25.64
N GLY A 665 11.23 -1.51 -24.79
CA GLY A 665 11.37 -1.80 -23.39
C GLY A 665 10.38 -1.07 -22.51
N GLN A 666 10.35 -1.52 -21.25
CA GLN A 666 9.51 -1.00 -20.18
C GLN A 666 10.43 -0.36 -19.14
N MET A 667 10.54 0.96 -19.18
CA MET A 667 11.50 1.74 -18.39
C MET A 667 10.93 2.07 -17.01
N ASP A 668 11.67 1.73 -15.95
CA ASP A 668 11.22 1.93 -14.58
C ASP A 668 11.17 3.41 -14.21
N LEU A 669 10.02 3.82 -13.64
CA LEU A 669 9.75 5.18 -13.22
C LEU A 669 10.43 5.49 -11.88
N ASN A 670 10.94 6.70 -11.74
CA ASN A 670 11.55 7.18 -10.51
C ASN A 670 10.50 7.83 -9.61
N ILE A 671 9.92 7.08 -8.69
CA ILE A 671 8.89 7.58 -7.75
C ILE A 671 9.41 8.68 -6.79
N LYS A 672 10.71 9.01 -6.82
CA LYS A 672 11.28 10.13 -6.07
C LYS A 672 11.19 11.45 -6.83
N SER A 673 10.80 11.42 -8.11
CA SER A 673 10.59 12.60 -8.94
C SER A 673 9.17 13.13 -8.81
N ASP A 674 9.01 14.42 -8.53
CA ASP A 674 7.69 15.08 -8.46
C ASP A 674 6.93 14.94 -9.80
N LEU A 675 7.62 14.94 -10.94
CA LEU A 675 6.99 14.75 -12.26
C LEU A 675 6.33 13.38 -12.44
N VAL A 676 6.80 12.35 -11.73
CA VAL A 676 6.15 11.03 -11.74
C VAL A 676 4.82 11.10 -10.99
N TRP A 677 4.75 11.86 -9.90
CA TRP A 677 3.50 12.07 -9.16
C TRP A 677 2.49 12.91 -9.94
N ASP A 678 2.94 13.94 -10.67
CA ASP A 678 2.09 14.69 -11.60
C ASP A 678 1.55 13.75 -12.69
N PHE A 679 2.39 12.91 -13.26
CA PHE A 679 1.97 11.88 -14.23
C PHE A 679 0.96 10.89 -13.62
N TYR A 680 1.14 10.44 -12.38
CA TYR A 680 0.20 9.55 -11.70
C TYR A 680 -1.16 10.23 -11.51
N ALA A 681 -1.18 11.49 -11.12
CA ALA A 681 -2.40 12.28 -11.00
C ALA A 681 -3.13 12.40 -12.35
N ASP A 682 -2.42 12.74 -13.43
CA ASP A 682 -2.96 12.88 -14.79
C ASP A 682 -3.56 11.55 -15.30
N VAL A 683 -2.88 10.42 -15.03
CA VAL A 683 -3.40 9.08 -15.39
C VAL A 683 -4.70 8.78 -14.65
N LEU A 684 -4.75 9.00 -13.35
CA LEU A 684 -5.95 8.75 -12.56
C LEU A 684 -7.11 9.67 -12.96
N ASP A 685 -6.83 10.92 -13.36
CA ASP A 685 -7.82 11.82 -13.95
C ASP A 685 -8.39 11.28 -15.26
N LYS A 686 -7.56 10.76 -16.15
CA LYS A 686 -8.00 10.10 -17.39
C LYS A 686 -8.87 8.88 -17.10
N LEU A 687 -8.42 7.97 -16.23
CA LEU A 687 -9.16 6.76 -15.88
C LEU A 687 -10.53 7.09 -15.25
N SER A 688 -10.59 8.08 -14.37
CA SER A 688 -11.84 8.58 -13.82
C SER A 688 -12.74 9.18 -14.90
N GLY A 689 -12.17 9.97 -15.83
CA GLY A 689 -12.87 10.54 -16.99
C GLY A 689 -13.46 9.48 -17.90
N TYR A 690 -12.79 8.34 -18.06
CA TYR A 690 -13.31 7.17 -18.82
C TYR A 690 -14.40 6.42 -18.05
N GLY A 691 -14.62 6.74 -16.78
CA GLY A 691 -15.67 6.14 -15.94
C GLY A 691 -15.23 4.87 -15.23
N ALA A 692 -13.94 4.77 -14.89
CA ALA A 692 -13.46 3.70 -14.03
C ALA A 692 -14.15 3.73 -12.66
N GLU A 693 -14.51 2.57 -12.14
CA GLU A 693 -14.87 2.34 -10.74
C GLU A 693 -13.67 1.74 -10.00
N ILE A 694 -12.99 0.80 -10.65
CA ILE A 694 -11.84 0.08 -10.07
C ILE A 694 -10.60 0.35 -10.93
N VAL A 695 -9.48 0.62 -10.28
CA VAL A 695 -8.16 0.72 -10.90
C VAL A 695 -7.27 -0.38 -10.32
N ARG A 696 -6.83 -1.31 -11.19
CA ARG A 696 -5.84 -2.32 -10.83
C ARG A 696 -4.45 -1.71 -10.91
N LEU A 697 -3.69 -1.82 -9.84
CA LEU A 697 -2.30 -1.38 -9.80
C LEU A 697 -1.38 -2.52 -10.24
N ASP A 698 -0.96 -2.48 -11.51
CA ASP A 698 -0.04 -3.46 -12.08
C ASP A 698 1.40 -3.21 -11.61
N ALA A 699 2.08 -4.28 -11.23
CA ALA A 699 3.51 -4.28 -10.89
C ALA A 699 3.95 -3.23 -9.84
N PHE A 700 3.03 -2.64 -9.08
CA PHE A 700 3.34 -1.52 -8.18
C PHE A 700 4.34 -1.88 -7.08
N ALA A 701 4.36 -3.13 -6.63
CA ALA A 701 5.28 -3.63 -5.60
C ALA A 701 6.76 -3.62 -6.04
N TYR A 702 7.03 -3.40 -7.33
CA TYR A 702 8.38 -3.21 -7.87
C TYR A 702 8.82 -1.74 -7.93
N ALA A 703 7.90 -0.78 -7.77
CA ALA A 703 8.22 0.64 -7.95
C ALA A 703 9.16 1.20 -6.86
N PRO A 704 8.98 0.92 -5.56
CA PRO A 704 9.93 1.36 -4.53
C PRO A 704 11.26 0.61 -4.64
N LYS A 705 12.36 1.36 -4.73
CA LYS A 705 13.72 0.83 -4.83
C LYS A 705 14.67 1.67 -3.99
N GLU A 706 15.47 0.99 -3.15
CA GLU A 706 16.54 1.60 -2.34
C GLU A 706 17.79 0.71 -2.37
N PRO A 707 19.00 1.28 -2.39
CA PRO A 707 20.22 0.50 -2.31
C PRO A 707 20.29 -0.35 -1.04
N GLY A 708 20.49 -1.67 -1.18
CA GLY A 708 20.60 -2.60 -0.04
C GLY A 708 19.25 -3.11 0.49
N GLU A 709 18.14 -2.66 -0.10
CA GLU A 709 16.79 -3.12 0.23
C GLU A 709 16.23 -4.04 -0.85
N LYS A 710 15.12 -4.72 -0.55
CA LYS A 710 14.38 -5.48 -1.55
C LYS A 710 13.79 -4.54 -2.61
N ASN A 711 13.85 -4.94 -3.87
CA ASN A 711 13.22 -4.23 -4.99
C ASN A 711 11.84 -4.81 -5.38
N PHE A 712 11.30 -5.70 -4.55
CA PHE A 712 9.94 -6.23 -4.63
C PHE A 712 9.40 -6.39 -3.21
N LEU A 713 8.22 -5.85 -2.95
CA LEU A 713 7.63 -5.77 -1.61
C LEU A 713 8.60 -5.14 -0.60
N ASN A 714 9.19 -4.01 -0.99
CA ASN A 714 10.00 -3.19 -0.10
C ASN A 714 9.14 -2.69 1.07
N ASP A 715 9.58 -2.90 2.31
CA ASP A 715 8.87 -2.46 3.50
C ASP A 715 9.69 -1.39 4.23
N PRO A 716 9.13 -0.16 4.49
CA PRO A 716 7.72 0.25 4.30
C PRO A 716 7.38 0.79 2.91
N GLY A 717 8.33 0.99 2.00
CA GLY A 717 8.17 1.75 0.76
C GLY A 717 6.98 1.33 -0.12
N THR A 718 6.68 0.02 -0.22
CA THR A 718 5.52 -0.46 -0.99
C THR A 718 4.20 0.01 -0.40
N TRP A 719 4.09 0.03 0.92
CA TRP A 719 2.86 0.43 1.61
C TRP A 719 2.69 1.95 1.62
N ASP A 720 3.79 2.69 1.76
CA ASP A 720 3.79 4.15 1.69
C ASP A 720 3.38 4.63 0.30
N LEU A 721 3.88 3.97 -0.76
CA LEU A 721 3.46 4.22 -2.14
C LEU A 721 1.97 3.93 -2.33
N LEU A 722 1.49 2.79 -1.84
CA LEU A 722 0.08 2.42 -1.96
C LEU A 722 -0.83 3.44 -1.26
N ASP A 723 -0.46 3.88 -0.07
CA ASP A 723 -1.25 4.85 0.71
C ASP A 723 -1.29 6.22 -0.01
N GLN A 724 -0.17 6.69 -0.61
CA GLN A 724 -0.13 7.94 -1.39
C GLN A 724 -0.95 7.85 -2.69
N VAL A 725 -0.83 6.74 -3.43
CA VAL A 725 -1.63 6.53 -4.66
C VAL A 725 -3.12 6.41 -4.32
N ASN A 726 -3.45 5.80 -3.17
CA ASN A 726 -4.83 5.70 -2.72
C ASN A 726 -5.44 7.07 -2.40
N GLN A 727 -4.66 7.99 -1.86
CA GLN A 727 -5.13 9.37 -1.65
C GLN A 727 -5.54 10.00 -2.98
N LEU A 728 -4.66 9.93 -4.00
CA LEU A 728 -4.96 10.46 -5.35
C LEU A 728 -6.19 9.80 -5.98
N ALA A 729 -6.35 8.48 -5.80
CA ALA A 729 -7.47 7.72 -6.35
C ALA A 729 -8.79 8.08 -5.65
N THR A 730 -8.78 8.21 -4.32
CA THR A 730 -9.96 8.53 -3.50
C THR A 730 -10.52 9.92 -3.85
N GLU A 731 -9.67 10.91 -4.05
CA GLU A 731 -10.05 12.25 -4.50
C GLU A 731 -10.82 12.25 -5.83
N ARG A 732 -10.64 11.19 -6.65
CA ARG A 732 -11.27 10.98 -7.95
C ARG A 732 -12.41 9.96 -7.94
N GLY A 733 -12.80 9.47 -6.76
CA GLY A 733 -13.84 8.46 -6.58
C GLY A 733 -13.44 7.07 -7.07
N LEU A 734 -12.15 6.81 -7.30
CA LEU A 734 -11.62 5.54 -7.77
C LEU A 734 -11.31 4.59 -6.61
N LYS A 735 -11.43 3.30 -6.83
CA LYS A 735 -11.12 2.23 -5.88
C LYS A 735 -9.96 1.42 -6.39
N LEU A 736 -8.96 1.22 -5.53
CA LEU A 736 -7.75 0.49 -5.91
C LEU A 736 -7.90 -1.01 -5.71
N LEU A 737 -7.31 -1.76 -6.63
CA LEU A 737 -7.10 -3.20 -6.53
C LEU A 737 -5.61 -3.50 -6.76
N PRO A 738 -4.81 -3.56 -5.70
CA PRO A 738 -3.39 -3.88 -5.80
C PRO A 738 -3.17 -5.31 -6.31
N GLU A 739 -2.26 -5.47 -7.28
CA GLU A 739 -1.86 -6.79 -7.74
C GLU A 739 -0.52 -7.18 -7.13
N ILE A 740 -0.54 -8.19 -6.28
CA ILE A 740 0.66 -8.79 -5.69
C ILE A 740 0.52 -10.30 -5.72
N HIS A 741 1.43 -10.95 -6.43
CA HIS A 741 1.63 -12.38 -6.31
C HIS A 741 2.56 -12.69 -5.13
N SER A 742 2.06 -13.43 -4.15
CA SER A 742 2.81 -13.84 -2.97
C SER A 742 2.32 -15.20 -2.48
N ARG A 743 3.20 -15.93 -1.80
CA ARG A 743 2.82 -17.21 -1.21
C ARG A 743 1.77 -17.00 -0.11
N TYR A 744 0.84 -17.93 0.02
CA TYR A 744 -0.16 -17.88 1.09
C TYR A 744 0.47 -17.71 2.47
N GLU A 745 1.59 -18.38 2.74
CA GLU A 745 2.32 -18.30 4.02
C GLU A 745 2.86 -16.89 4.35
N GLU A 746 3.04 -16.01 3.34
CA GLU A 746 3.52 -14.63 3.53
C GLU A 746 2.42 -13.67 3.98
N LYS A 747 1.15 -14.06 3.90
CA LYS A 747 -0.02 -13.33 4.40
C LYS A 747 -0.22 -11.91 3.80
N ILE A 748 0.33 -11.65 2.62
CA ILE A 748 0.21 -10.35 1.95
C ILE A 748 -1.25 -10.04 1.58
N HIS A 749 -2.02 -11.03 1.13
CA HIS A 749 -3.46 -10.90 0.87
C HIS A 749 -4.24 -10.45 2.12
N GLU A 750 -3.86 -10.92 3.30
CA GLU A 750 -4.46 -10.49 4.58
C GLU A 750 -4.10 -9.03 4.87
N LEU A 751 -2.84 -8.64 4.65
CA LEU A 751 -2.37 -7.28 4.86
C LEU A 751 -3.06 -6.29 3.92
N ILE A 752 -3.19 -6.61 2.62
CA ILE A 752 -3.92 -5.79 1.64
C ILE A 752 -5.38 -5.62 2.08
N SER A 753 -6.05 -6.71 2.42
CA SER A 753 -7.45 -6.67 2.85
C SER A 753 -7.64 -5.91 4.16
N SER A 754 -6.69 -6.03 5.12
CA SER A 754 -6.74 -5.30 6.39
C SER A 754 -6.58 -3.78 6.22
N LYS A 755 -5.94 -3.34 5.14
CA LYS A 755 -5.86 -1.92 4.76
C LYS A 755 -7.14 -1.41 4.05
N GLY A 756 -8.14 -2.25 3.86
CA GLY A 756 -9.44 -1.88 3.25
C GLY A 756 -9.52 -2.06 1.74
N TYR A 757 -8.48 -2.58 1.09
CA TYR A 757 -8.48 -2.83 -0.34
C TYR A 757 -9.16 -4.16 -0.70
N LEU A 758 -9.66 -4.23 -1.94
CA LEU A 758 -9.91 -5.52 -2.56
C LEU A 758 -8.58 -6.25 -2.77
N THR A 759 -8.59 -7.58 -2.64
CA THR A 759 -7.42 -8.42 -2.93
C THR A 759 -7.76 -9.50 -3.94
N TYR A 760 -6.82 -9.86 -4.79
CA TYR A 760 -7.02 -10.99 -5.69
C TYR A 760 -7.03 -12.33 -4.96
N ASP A 761 -7.96 -13.20 -5.34
CA ASP A 761 -7.95 -14.62 -4.97
C ASP A 761 -7.19 -15.43 -6.03
N PHE A 762 -5.86 -15.40 -5.95
CA PHE A 762 -4.97 -16.17 -6.80
C PHE A 762 -4.91 -17.66 -6.41
N PHE A 763 -5.56 -18.03 -5.31
CA PHE A 763 -5.55 -19.40 -4.77
C PHE A 763 -6.66 -20.25 -5.40
N LEU A 764 -7.83 -19.69 -5.64
CA LEU A 764 -9.02 -20.40 -6.11
C LEU A 764 -8.76 -21.25 -7.38
N PRO A 765 -8.07 -20.76 -8.44
CA PRO A 765 -7.88 -21.54 -9.65
C PRO A 765 -7.22 -22.90 -9.38
N GLY A 766 -6.13 -22.90 -8.64
CA GLY A 766 -5.41 -24.12 -8.30
C GLY A 766 -6.15 -25.00 -7.31
N LEU A 767 -6.82 -24.43 -6.32
CA LEU A 767 -7.60 -25.19 -5.32
C LEU A 767 -8.79 -25.93 -5.96
N VAL A 768 -9.45 -25.36 -6.98
CA VAL A 768 -10.52 -26.04 -7.70
C VAL A 768 -9.97 -27.22 -8.54
N ILE A 769 -8.82 -27.05 -9.19
CA ILE A 769 -8.18 -28.17 -9.92
C ILE A 769 -7.77 -29.26 -8.92
N ASP A 770 -7.12 -28.89 -7.80
CA ASP A 770 -6.75 -29.84 -6.73
C ASP A 770 -7.96 -30.63 -6.23
N ALA A 771 -9.04 -29.93 -5.90
CA ALA A 771 -10.27 -30.57 -5.43
C ALA A 771 -10.89 -31.53 -6.44
N PHE A 772 -10.81 -31.24 -7.74
CA PHE A 772 -11.36 -32.11 -8.80
C PHE A 772 -10.49 -33.35 -9.03
N GLU A 773 -9.16 -33.21 -8.99
CA GLU A 773 -8.22 -34.31 -9.20
C GLU A 773 -8.15 -35.22 -7.98
N SER A 774 -8.07 -34.65 -6.79
CA SER A 774 -8.06 -35.42 -5.51
C SER A 774 -9.44 -35.94 -5.12
N LYS A 775 -10.53 -35.36 -5.65
CA LYS A 775 -11.92 -35.57 -5.21
C LYS A 775 -12.10 -35.25 -3.73
N ASP A 776 -11.40 -34.23 -3.27
CA ASP A 776 -11.41 -33.77 -1.87
C ASP A 776 -11.57 -32.26 -1.79
N ALA A 777 -12.62 -31.79 -1.13
CA ALA A 777 -12.92 -30.38 -0.94
C ALA A 777 -12.16 -29.75 0.27
N GLY A 778 -11.33 -30.50 0.97
CA GLY A 778 -10.71 -30.09 2.24
C GLY A 778 -9.98 -28.75 2.16
N HIS A 779 -9.05 -28.60 1.20
CA HIS A 779 -8.30 -27.36 1.03
C HIS A 779 -9.20 -26.19 0.62
N LEU A 780 -10.15 -26.44 -0.27
CA LEU A 780 -11.09 -25.41 -0.74
C LEU A 780 -12.02 -24.95 0.42
N LYS A 781 -12.53 -25.87 1.24
CA LYS A 781 -13.31 -25.54 2.45
C LYS A 781 -12.48 -24.72 3.45
N ALA A 782 -11.23 -25.12 3.68
CA ALA A 782 -10.32 -24.39 4.56
C ALA A 782 -10.08 -22.96 4.08
N TRP A 783 -9.88 -22.77 2.77
CA TRP A 783 -9.71 -21.46 2.18
C TRP A 783 -10.99 -20.59 2.31
N ILE A 784 -12.17 -21.16 2.04
CA ILE A 784 -13.43 -20.42 2.23
C ILE A 784 -13.59 -20.01 3.71
N ALA A 785 -13.32 -20.93 4.64
CA ALA A 785 -13.40 -20.64 6.06
C ALA A 785 -12.40 -19.52 6.47
N ASP A 786 -11.21 -19.49 5.86
CA ASP A 786 -10.19 -18.47 6.10
C ASP A 786 -10.64 -17.09 5.59
N ILE A 787 -11.20 -17.01 4.36
CA ILE A 787 -11.80 -15.78 3.82
C ILE A 787 -12.86 -15.24 4.77
N LEU A 788 -13.76 -16.12 5.25
CA LEU A 788 -14.88 -15.73 6.12
C LEU A 788 -14.38 -15.28 7.50
N ALA A 789 -13.49 -16.04 8.11
CA ALA A 789 -12.95 -15.73 9.44
C ALA A 789 -12.16 -14.41 9.48
N LYS A 790 -11.43 -14.10 8.39
CA LYS A 790 -10.62 -12.89 8.25
C LYS A 790 -11.33 -11.76 7.53
N GLN A 791 -12.57 -12.00 7.07
CA GLN A 791 -13.39 -11.04 6.31
C GLN A 791 -12.65 -10.47 5.08
N LEU A 792 -11.92 -11.32 4.37
CA LEU A 792 -11.16 -10.91 3.20
C LEU A 792 -12.11 -10.48 2.08
N ARG A 793 -11.76 -9.39 1.40
CA ARG A 793 -12.53 -8.83 0.29
C ARG A 793 -11.90 -9.21 -1.02
N THR A 794 -12.29 -10.36 -1.53
CA THR A 794 -11.61 -10.97 -2.67
C THR A 794 -12.25 -10.60 -4.01
N VAL A 795 -11.41 -10.51 -5.05
CA VAL A 795 -11.79 -10.64 -6.45
C VAL A 795 -11.36 -12.03 -6.88
N ASN A 796 -12.31 -12.96 -6.98
CA ASN A 796 -12.03 -14.36 -7.28
C ASN A 796 -12.10 -14.62 -8.79
N MET A 797 -11.24 -15.51 -9.30
CA MET A 797 -11.17 -15.87 -10.71
C MET A 797 -10.88 -17.36 -10.89
N LEU A 798 -11.12 -17.88 -12.09
CA LEU A 798 -10.70 -19.22 -12.54
C LEU A 798 -9.50 -19.08 -13.48
N GLY A 799 -9.68 -18.45 -14.64
CA GLY A 799 -8.61 -18.06 -15.55
C GLY A 799 -8.46 -16.55 -15.65
N CYS A 800 -7.33 -16.12 -16.17
CA CYS A 800 -7.04 -14.72 -16.51
C CYS A 800 -6.05 -14.65 -17.68
N HIS A 801 -5.71 -13.44 -18.11
CA HIS A 801 -4.76 -13.19 -19.21
C HIS A 801 -3.33 -13.70 -18.93
N ASP A 802 -2.97 -13.96 -17.69
CA ASP A 802 -1.64 -14.45 -17.31
C ASP A 802 -1.54 -15.97 -17.20
N GLY A 803 -2.65 -16.66 -16.98
CA GLY A 803 -2.68 -18.10 -16.76
C GLY A 803 -3.10 -18.49 -15.34
N ILE A 804 -2.65 -19.65 -14.87
CA ILE A 804 -3.03 -20.24 -13.57
C ILE A 804 -1.89 -20.03 -12.58
N PRO A 805 -2.07 -19.22 -11.51
CA PRO A 805 -1.06 -19.04 -10.47
C PRO A 805 -0.83 -20.35 -9.68
N LEU A 806 0.42 -20.64 -9.36
CA LEU A 806 0.78 -21.85 -8.61
C LEU A 806 1.67 -21.56 -7.40
N LEU A 807 2.57 -20.59 -7.51
CA LEU A 807 3.45 -20.19 -6.41
C LEU A 807 2.64 -19.71 -5.20
N ASP A 808 1.54 -19.01 -5.47
CA ASP A 808 0.65 -18.47 -4.46
C ASP A 808 0.06 -19.56 -3.54
N LEU A 809 -0.10 -20.80 -4.03
CA LEU A 809 -0.65 -21.94 -3.26
C LEU A 809 0.27 -22.45 -2.16
N LYS A 810 1.53 -22.02 -2.12
CA LYS A 810 2.48 -22.52 -1.12
C LYS A 810 2.07 -22.08 0.28
N GLY A 811 1.87 -23.10 1.15
CA GLY A 811 1.30 -22.95 2.49
C GLY A 811 -0.18 -23.31 2.60
N LEU A 812 -0.91 -23.40 1.46
CA LEU A 812 -2.23 -24.05 1.37
C LEU A 812 -2.10 -25.50 0.90
N LEU A 813 -1.24 -25.74 -0.09
CA LEU A 813 -0.91 -27.05 -0.61
C LEU A 813 0.56 -27.39 -0.31
N SER A 814 0.86 -28.67 -0.20
CA SER A 814 2.24 -29.15 -0.11
C SER A 814 2.95 -29.00 -1.46
N ASP A 815 4.31 -29.02 -1.44
CA ASP A 815 5.11 -28.92 -2.66
C ASP A 815 4.79 -30.09 -3.62
N GLU A 816 4.52 -31.31 -3.09
CA GLU A 816 4.14 -32.47 -3.89
C GLU A 816 2.77 -32.31 -4.58
N GLN A 817 1.81 -31.65 -3.89
CA GLN A 817 0.49 -31.37 -4.48
C GLN A 817 0.60 -30.30 -5.56
N ILE A 818 1.40 -29.26 -5.36
CA ILE A 818 1.68 -28.23 -6.37
C ILE A 818 2.35 -28.87 -7.60
N ASP A 819 3.37 -29.72 -7.41
CA ASP A 819 4.02 -30.44 -8.50
C ASP A 819 3.03 -31.34 -9.27
N ALA A 820 2.13 -32.03 -8.58
CA ALA A 820 1.09 -32.83 -9.20
C ALA A 820 0.11 -32.01 -10.06
N LEU A 821 -0.25 -30.80 -9.58
CA LEU A 821 -1.06 -29.86 -10.37
C LEU A 821 -0.33 -29.41 -11.64
N ILE A 822 0.94 -29.07 -11.52
CA ILE A 822 1.78 -28.67 -12.65
C ILE A 822 1.79 -29.76 -13.71
N GLU A 823 2.10 -31.00 -13.31
CA GLU A 823 2.16 -32.13 -14.24
C GLU A 823 0.80 -32.47 -14.85
N THR A 824 -0.30 -32.27 -14.10
CA THR A 824 -1.66 -32.42 -14.62
C THR A 824 -1.95 -31.43 -15.74
N VAL A 825 -1.70 -30.12 -15.51
CA VAL A 825 -1.98 -29.08 -16.50
C VAL A 825 -1.03 -29.17 -17.69
N LYS A 826 0.24 -29.51 -17.48
CA LYS A 826 1.21 -29.83 -18.57
C LYS A 826 0.75 -31.01 -19.40
N GLY A 827 0.29 -32.09 -18.77
CA GLY A 827 -0.26 -33.26 -19.45
C GLY A 827 -1.48 -32.95 -20.32
N ARG A 828 -2.17 -31.85 -20.04
CA ARG A 828 -3.30 -31.27 -20.80
C ARG A 828 -2.88 -30.17 -21.78
N GLY A 829 -1.58 -30.05 -22.05
CA GLY A 829 -1.01 -29.15 -23.06
C GLY A 829 -0.65 -27.75 -22.58
N GLY A 830 -0.63 -27.51 -21.27
CA GLY A 830 -0.20 -26.24 -20.72
C GLY A 830 1.34 -26.05 -20.75
N TYR A 831 1.79 -24.80 -20.78
CA TYR A 831 3.19 -24.44 -20.70
C TYR A 831 3.54 -23.88 -19.31
N VAL A 832 4.68 -24.31 -18.75
CA VAL A 832 5.20 -23.82 -17.49
C VAL A 832 6.21 -22.72 -17.75
N LYS A 833 6.06 -21.58 -17.06
CA LYS A 833 7.04 -20.53 -17.06
C LYS A 833 7.97 -20.71 -15.85
N ASP A 834 9.26 -21.04 -16.12
CA ASP A 834 10.30 -21.05 -15.10
C ASP A 834 10.72 -19.62 -14.74
N LEU A 835 10.81 -19.30 -13.45
CA LEU A 835 11.58 -18.15 -13.00
C LEU A 835 13.06 -18.50 -13.15
N HIS A 836 13.79 -17.80 -14.01
CA HIS A 836 15.22 -18.00 -14.22
C HIS A 836 15.99 -17.80 -12.91
N GLY A 837 16.61 -18.87 -12.39
CA GLY A 837 17.43 -18.87 -11.19
C GLY A 837 17.74 -20.30 -10.72
N GLU A 838 18.75 -20.49 -9.86
CA GLU A 838 19.24 -21.80 -9.36
C GLU A 838 18.20 -22.67 -8.61
N LYS A 839 16.99 -22.14 -8.38
CA LYS A 839 15.87 -22.88 -7.79
C LYS A 839 14.78 -23.04 -8.84
N LYS A 840 14.38 -24.28 -9.12
CA LYS A 840 13.16 -24.61 -9.86
C LYS A 840 11.95 -24.03 -9.11
N MET A 841 11.61 -22.78 -9.34
CA MET A 841 10.39 -22.15 -8.83
C MET A 841 9.48 -21.87 -10.01
N TYR A 842 8.44 -22.68 -10.14
CA TYR A 842 7.39 -22.43 -11.13
C TYR A 842 6.47 -21.33 -10.63
N TYR A 843 6.38 -20.25 -11.40
CA TYR A 843 5.56 -19.09 -11.05
C TYR A 843 4.09 -19.32 -11.40
N GLN A 844 3.82 -19.80 -12.64
CA GLN A 844 2.47 -20.04 -13.15
C GLN A 844 2.50 -21.08 -14.29
N VAL A 845 1.33 -21.65 -14.60
CA VAL A 845 1.10 -22.45 -15.81
C VAL A 845 0.23 -21.66 -16.77
N ASN A 846 0.68 -21.53 -18.02
CA ASN A 846 -0.08 -20.91 -19.09
C ASN A 846 -0.92 -21.98 -19.79
N ALA A 847 -2.22 -21.88 -19.66
CA ALA A 847 -3.24 -22.72 -20.27
C ALA A 847 -4.60 -22.00 -20.19
N THR A 848 -5.55 -22.33 -21.06
CA THR A 848 -6.96 -21.99 -20.82
C THR A 848 -7.47 -22.81 -19.65
N TYR A 849 -8.38 -22.25 -18.85
CA TYR A 849 -8.90 -22.96 -17.69
C TYR A 849 -9.73 -24.18 -18.10
N TYR A 850 -10.46 -24.09 -19.21
CA TYR A 850 -11.22 -25.19 -19.78
C TYR A 850 -10.30 -26.37 -20.16
N SER A 851 -9.17 -26.12 -20.83
CA SER A 851 -8.19 -27.20 -21.12
C SER A 851 -7.53 -27.74 -19.86
N ALA A 852 -7.23 -26.86 -18.85
CA ALA A 852 -6.71 -27.28 -17.56
C ALA A 852 -7.68 -28.21 -16.81
N LEU A 853 -8.99 -28.07 -17.01
CA LEU A 853 -10.02 -28.96 -16.48
C LEU A 853 -10.25 -30.24 -17.33
N GLY A 854 -9.45 -30.46 -18.38
CA GLY A 854 -9.55 -31.62 -19.25
C GLY A 854 -10.67 -31.52 -20.32
N GLU A 855 -11.03 -30.30 -20.70
CA GLU A 855 -12.03 -29.98 -21.75
C GLU A 855 -13.40 -30.59 -21.44
N SER A 856 -13.83 -30.51 -20.21
CA SER A 856 -15.10 -31.08 -19.74
C SER A 856 -16.09 -29.97 -19.37
N ASP A 857 -17.23 -29.94 -20.04
CA ASP A 857 -18.32 -28.99 -19.78
C ASP A 857 -18.83 -29.12 -18.34
N ASP A 858 -19.00 -30.34 -17.83
CA ASP A 858 -19.43 -30.57 -16.44
C ASP A 858 -18.44 -30.03 -15.44
N ALA A 859 -17.12 -30.20 -15.70
CA ALA A 859 -16.08 -29.66 -14.85
C ALA A 859 -16.06 -28.11 -14.88
N MET A 860 -16.22 -27.51 -16.07
CA MET A 860 -16.27 -26.07 -16.23
C MET A 860 -17.49 -25.46 -15.56
N LEU A 861 -18.66 -26.06 -15.71
CA LEU A 861 -19.89 -25.61 -15.06
C LEU A 861 -19.82 -25.72 -13.54
N LEU A 862 -19.26 -26.82 -13.02
CA LEU A 862 -19.06 -26.95 -11.57
C LEU A 862 -18.03 -25.92 -11.05
N ALA A 863 -16.91 -25.72 -11.75
CA ALA A 863 -15.90 -24.71 -11.37
C ALA A 863 -16.52 -23.31 -11.35
N ARG A 864 -17.35 -22.97 -12.35
CA ARG A 864 -18.08 -21.71 -12.39
C ARG A 864 -19.09 -21.58 -11.26
N ALA A 865 -19.86 -22.63 -10.95
CA ALA A 865 -20.78 -22.61 -9.82
C ALA A 865 -20.03 -22.39 -8.49
N ILE A 866 -18.91 -23.06 -8.29
CA ILE A 866 -18.05 -22.84 -7.11
C ILE A 866 -17.58 -21.38 -7.08
N GLN A 867 -17.02 -20.85 -8.16
CA GLN A 867 -16.57 -19.45 -8.23
C GLN A 867 -17.68 -18.47 -7.85
N LEU A 868 -18.88 -18.67 -8.37
CA LEU A 868 -20.01 -17.77 -8.10
C LEU A 868 -20.53 -17.86 -6.67
N PHE A 869 -20.25 -18.97 -5.95
CA PHE A 869 -20.59 -19.13 -4.55
C PHE A 869 -19.44 -18.81 -3.61
N MET A 870 -18.20 -18.57 -4.11
CA MET A 870 -17.12 -18.06 -3.27
C MET A 870 -17.46 -16.69 -2.69
N PRO A 871 -17.03 -16.40 -1.45
CA PRO A 871 -17.06 -15.03 -0.93
C PRO A 871 -16.19 -14.13 -1.80
N GLY A 872 -16.76 -13.03 -2.30
CA GLY A 872 -16.02 -12.09 -3.14
C GLY A 872 -16.75 -11.68 -4.43
N LYS A 873 -16.04 -10.88 -5.25
CA LYS A 873 -16.48 -10.40 -6.58
C LYS A 873 -15.96 -11.34 -7.66
N PRO A 874 -16.82 -12.07 -8.38
CA PRO A 874 -16.38 -12.97 -9.45
C PRO A 874 -15.86 -12.20 -10.67
N GLN A 875 -14.64 -12.52 -11.11
CA GLN A 875 -14.05 -12.05 -12.37
C GLN A 875 -13.94 -13.21 -13.35
N VAL A 876 -14.58 -13.11 -14.48
CA VAL A 876 -14.70 -14.15 -15.52
C VAL A 876 -13.82 -13.80 -16.69
N TRP A 877 -12.86 -14.63 -17.01
CA TRP A 877 -12.09 -14.54 -18.24
C TRP A 877 -12.96 -14.91 -19.44
N TYR A 878 -12.95 -14.12 -20.51
CA TYR A 878 -13.85 -14.32 -21.64
C TYR A 878 -13.72 -15.72 -22.26
N LEU A 879 -12.50 -16.25 -22.40
CA LEU A 879 -12.30 -17.60 -22.94
C LEU A 879 -12.90 -18.70 -22.05
N ASP A 880 -12.92 -18.51 -20.74
CA ASP A 880 -13.55 -19.46 -19.81
C ASP A 880 -15.07 -19.51 -20.00
N LEU A 881 -15.69 -18.37 -20.37
CA LEU A 881 -17.12 -18.33 -20.70
C LEU A 881 -17.43 -19.20 -21.92
N PHE A 882 -16.56 -19.14 -22.94
CA PHE A 882 -16.75 -19.86 -24.20
C PHE A 882 -16.17 -21.29 -24.23
N GLY A 883 -15.58 -21.77 -23.12
CA GLY A 883 -14.88 -23.06 -23.10
C GLY A 883 -13.72 -23.11 -24.08
N GLY A 884 -12.97 -21.98 -24.17
CA GLY A 884 -11.84 -21.85 -25.09
C GLY A 884 -10.72 -22.82 -24.78
N ARG A 885 -10.14 -23.40 -25.82
CA ARG A 885 -9.05 -24.39 -25.74
C ARG A 885 -7.70 -23.76 -25.91
N ASN A 886 -6.63 -24.47 -25.46
CA ASN A 886 -5.26 -24.06 -25.64
C ASN A 886 -4.93 -23.80 -27.12
N ASP A 887 -4.45 -22.58 -27.45
CA ASP A 887 -4.03 -22.21 -28.82
C ASP A 887 -2.52 -22.34 -28.98
N HIS A 888 -2.07 -23.55 -29.27
CA HIS A 888 -0.63 -23.81 -29.52
C HIS A 888 -0.12 -23.09 -30.77
N ALA A 889 -0.99 -22.89 -31.78
CA ALA A 889 -0.60 -22.18 -33.00
C ALA A 889 -0.33 -20.69 -32.75
N ALA A 890 -1.05 -20.07 -31.82
CA ALA A 890 -0.77 -18.69 -31.38
C ALA A 890 0.62 -18.61 -30.69
N VAL A 891 0.94 -19.57 -29.84
CA VAL A 891 2.27 -19.64 -29.20
C VAL A 891 3.39 -19.78 -30.21
N GLU A 892 3.22 -20.65 -31.20
CA GLU A 892 4.19 -20.83 -32.30
C GLU A 892 4.38 -19.53 -33.12
N ARG A 893 3.28 -18.82 -33.42
CA ARG A 893 3.33 -17.53 -34.13
C ARG A 893 4.03 -16.44 -33.32
N ALA A 894 3.81 -16.43 -32.03
CA ALA A 894 4.41 -15.43 -31.13
C ALA A 894 5.92 -15.69 -30.88
N GLY A 895 6.38 -16.93 -31.03
CA GLY A 895 7.80 -17.30 -30.87
C GLY A 895 8.28 -17.26 -29.42
N ALA A 896 9.56 -16.96 -29.22
CA ALA A 896 10.20 -16.99 -27.91
C ALA A 896 9.50 -16.00 -26.93
N GLY A 897 9.07 -16.51 -25.77
CA GLY A 897 8.37 -15.72 -24.76
C GLY A 897 6.85 -15.63 -24.94
N GLY A 898 6.29 -16.14 -26.03
CA GLY A 898 4.86 -16.06 -26.37
C GLY A 898 3.94 -17.07 -25.65
N HIS A 899 4.37 -17.71 -24.55
CA HIS A 899 3.60 -18.75 -23.87
C HIS A 899 2.22 -18.31 -23.39
N LYS A 900 2.04 -17.03 -23.08
CA LYS A 900 0.74 -16.46 -22.65
C LYS A 900 -0.29 -16.48 -23.77
N GLU A 901 0.12 -16.48 -25.03
CA GLU A 901 -0.80 -16.47 -26.19
C GLU A 901 -1.64 -17.74 -26.27
N ILE A 902 -1.30 -18.80 -25.57
CA ILE A 902 -2.07 -20.05 -25.48
C ILE A 902 -3.50 -19.84 -24.96
N ASN A 903 -3.73 -18.81 -24.13
CA ASN A 903 -5.04 -18.50 -23.53
C ASN A 903 -5.55 -17.10 -23.89
N ARG A 904 -5.09 -16.53 -25.02
CA ARG A 904 -5.44 -15.16 -25.46
C ARG A 904 -6.03 -15.12 -26.87
N THR A 905 -6.63 -16.21 -27.32
CA THR A 905 -7.26 -16.32 -28.66
C THR A 905 -8.39 -15.32 -28.81
N ASN A 906 -8.35 -14.48 -29.86
CA ASN A 906 -9.45 -13.59 -30.18
C ASN A 906 -10.59 -14.40 -30.87
N LEU A 907 -11.81 -14.15 -30.46
CA LEU A 907 -13.01 -14.76 -31.02
C LEU A 907 -13.62 -13.82 -32.06
N THR A 908 -13.95 -14.35 -33.21
CA THR A 908 -14.71 -13.63 -34.25
C THR A 908 -16.18 -13.46 -33.84
N VAL A 909 -16.89 -12.52 -34.46
CA VAL A 909 -18.34 -12.31 -34.24
C VAL A 909 -19.16 -13.59 -34.54
N ASP A 910 -18.75 -14.38 -35.52
CA ASP A 910 -19.42 -15.65 -35.85
C ASP A 910 -19.17 -16.70 -34.74
N GLU A 911 -17.94 -16.80 -34.22
CA GLU A 911 -17.62 -17.71 -33.10
C GLU A 911 -18.33 -17.31 -31.82
N LEU A 912 -18.50 -16.02 -31.55
CA LEU A 912 -19.32 -15.53 -30.44
C LEU A 912 -20.76 -15.99 -30.56
N ARG A 913 -21.36 -15.83 -31.77
CA ARG A 913 -22.75 -16.24 -32.04
C ARG A 913 -22.92 -17.76 -31.89
N ASP A 914 -22.02 -18.53 -32.47
CA ASP A 914 -22.03 -19.98 -32.36
C ASP A 914 -21.83 -20.45 -30.91
N GLY A 915 -20.92 -19.80 -30.19
CA GLY A 915 -20.65 -20.05 -28.76
C GLY A 915 -21.87 -19.77 -27.88
N LEU A 916 -22.57 -18.65 -28.09
CA LEU A 916 -23.81 -18.30 -27.38
C LEU A 916 -24.92 -19.34 -27.54
N ALA A 917 -24.91 -20.10 -28.66
CA ALA A 917 -25.86 -21.18 -28.89
C ALA A 917 -25.55 -22.50 -28.16
N THR A 918 -24.34 -22.61 -27.55
CA THR A 918 -23.92 -23.83 -26.86
C THR A 918 -24.55 -23.96 -25.46
N PRO A 919 -24.87 -25.21 -25.02
CA PRO A 919 -25.40 -25.41 -23.65
C PRO A 919 -24.45 -24.92 -22.55
N LEU A 920 -23.14 -25.05 -22.74
CA LEU A 920 -22.11 -24.61 -21.80
C LEU A 920 -22.20 -23.11 -21.52
N VAL A 921 -22.23 -22.29 -22.59
CA VAL A 921 -22.30 -20.83 -22.47
C VAL A 921 -23.63 -20.39 -21.87
N GLN A 922 -24.74 -20.94 -22.39
CA GLN A 922 -26.09 -20.63 -21.91
C GLN A 922 -26.23 -20.89 -20.42
N ARG A 923 -25.75 -22.06 -19.93
CA ARG A 923 -25.84 -22.39 -18.52
C ARG A 923 -24.93 -21.49 -17.66
N GLN A 924 -23.72 -21.13 -18.11
CA GLN A 924 -22.89 -20.16 -17.40
C GLN A 924 -23.57 -18.79 -17.30
N LEU A 925 -24.19 -18.29 -18.39
CA LEU A 925 -24.91 -17.01 -18.39
C LEU A 925 -26.13 -17.03 -17.45
N GLU A 926 -26.84 -18.17 -17.34
CA GLU A 926 -27.94 -18.33 -16.36
C GLU A 926 -27.41 -18.22 -14.93
N LEU A 927 -26.30 -18.91 -14.61
CA LEU A 927 -25.68 -18.87 -13.30
C LEU A 927 -25.17 -17.47 -12.94
N LEU A 928 -24.58 -16.74 -13.88
CA LEU A 928 -24.11 -15.36 -13.71
C LEU A 928 -25.27 -14.41 -13.43
N ARG A 929 -26.39 -14.52 -14.20
CA ARG A 929 -27.60 -13.73 -13.92
C ARG A 929 -28.19 -14.05 -12.55
N PHE A 930 -28.21 -15.33 -12.17
CA PHE A 930 -28.63 -15.73 -10.83
C PHE A 930 -27.78 -15.05 -9.75
N ARG A 931 -26.45 -15.10 -9.88
CA ARG A 931 -25.53 -14.44 -8.93
C ARG A 931 -25.80 -12.94 -8.81
N ASN A 932 -26.08 -12.25 -9.92
CA ASN A 932 -26.26 -10.80 -9.95
C ASN A 932 -27.66 -10.33 -9.51
N SER A 933 -28.67 -11.18 -9.65
CA SER A 933 -30.08 -10.77 -9.42
C SER A 933 -30.68 -11.33 -8.14
N PHE A 934 -30.15 -12.43 -7.59
CA PHE A 934 -30.74 -13.05 -6.42
C PHE A 934 -30.25 -12.41 -5.13
N GLY A 935 -31.18 -12.00 -4.27
CA GLY A 935 -30.93 -11.16 -3.09
C GLY A 935 -30.16 -11.79 -1.94
N ALA A 936 -29.73 -13.06 -2.05
CA ALA A 936 -28.96 -13.71 -0.98
C ALA A 936 -27.48 -13.31 -0.97
N PHE A 937 -26.95 -12.75 -2.07
CA PHE A 937 -25.54 -12.39 -2.19
C PHE A 937 -25.28 -10.94 -1.78
N GLY A 938 -24.10 -10.63 -1.30
CA GLY A 938 -23.71 -9.28 -0.88
C GLY A 938 -22.52 -9.30 0.09
N TRP A 939 -21.83 -8.16 0.28
CA TRP A 939 -20.79 -8.02 1.28
C TRP A 939 -21.31 -8.11 2.72
N ASP A 940 -22.59 -7.85 2.90
CA ASP A 940 -23.34 -7.88 4.16
C ASP A 940 -24.16 -9.16 4.33
N ALA A 941 -23.99 -10.14 3.43
CA ALA A 941 -24.66 -11.43 3.50
C ALA A 941 -23.84 -12.43 4.32
N GLU A 942 -24.53 -13.31 5.07
CA GLU A 942 -23.90 -14.43 5.75
C GLU A 942 -23.58 -15.54 4.73
N CYS A 943 -22.33 -15.99 4.73
CA CYS A 943 -21.90 -17.16 3.97
C CYS A 943 -21.38 -18.24 4.91
N THR A 944 -21.78 -19.47 4.69
CA THR A 944 -21.34 -20.62 5.48
C THR A 944 -20.96 -21.79 4.60
N VAL A 945 -19.97 -22.57 5.05
CA VAL A 945 -19.54 -23.82 4.44
C VAL A 945 -19.88 -24.96 5.38
N ALA A 946 -20.58 -25.96 4.89
CA ALA A 946 -21.02 -27.07 5.74
C ALA A 946 -19.94 -28.16 5.86
N GLU A 947 -19.92 -28.82 7.00
CA GLU A 947 -19.17 -30.07 7.21
C GLU A 947 -19.83 -31.20 6.40
N THR A 948 -19.19 -31.61 5.31
CA THR A 948 -19.67 -32.66 4.40
C THR A 948 -18.57 -33.68 4.13
N PRO A 949 -18.87 -34.88 3.60
CA PRO A 949 -17.82 -35.80 3.14
C PRO A 949 -16.79 -35.12 2.25
N ALA A 950 -15.58 -35.66 2.20
CA ALA A 950 -14.46 -35.09 1.45
C ALA A 950 -14.80 -34.76 -0.02
N SER A 951 -15.56 -35.65 -0.71
CA SER A 951 -15.96 -35.44 -2.11
C SER A 951 -17.10 -34.44 -2.31
N GLN A 952 -17.64 -33.85 -1.24
CA GLN A 952 -18.78 -32.94 -1.31
C GLN A 952 -18.44 -31.55 -0.81
N LEU A 953 -18.93 -30.53 -1.49
CA LEU A 953 -18.85 -29.12 -1.10
C LEU A 953 -20.28 -28.56 -1.01
N GLN A 954 -20.61 -27.95 0.14
CA GLN A 954 -21.88 -27.27 0.34
C GLN A 954 -21.61 -25.86 0.86
N ILE A 955 -22.07 -24.85 0.11
CA ILE A 955 -21.92 -23.42 0.45
C ILE A 955 -23.32 -22.81 0.50
N THR A 956 -23.63 -22.09 1.56
CA THR A 956 -24.92 -21.43 1.76
C THR A 956 -24.72 -19.93 1.97
N TRP A 957 -25.45 -19.15 1.21
CA TRP A 957 -25.57 -17.70 1.37
C TRP A 957 -26.93 -17.34 1.92
N ARG A 958 -26.97 -16.36 2.86
CA ARG A 958 -28.20 -15.89 3.47
C ARG A 958 -28.17 -14.37 3.64
N LYS A 959 -29.23 -13.69 3.18
CA LYS A 959 -29.44 -12.28 3.43
C LYS A 959 -30.93 -11.99 3.61
N GLY A 960 -31.33 -11.58 4.80
CA GLY A 960 -32.76 -11.46 5.14
C GLY A 960 -33.51 -12.77 5.01
N GLU A 961 -34.53 -12.82 4.18
CA GLU A 961 -35.35 -14.01 3.91
C GLU A 961 -34.79 -14.88 2.77
N HIS A 962 -33.82 -14.35 1.99
CA HIS A 962 -33.26 -15.05 0.84
C HIS A 962 -32.15 -16.01 1.25
N VAL A 963 -32.20 -17.22 0.68
CA VAL A 963 -31.19 -18.27 0.89
C VAL A 963 -30.81 -18.88 -0.45
N ALA A 964 -29.52 -18.85 -0.79
CA ALA A 964 -28.94 -19.56 -1.93
C ALA A 964 -28.03 -20.67 -1.42
N GLU A 965 -28.19 -21.87 -1.95
CA GLU A 965 -27.37 -23.01 -1.54
C GLU A 965 -26.81 -23.73 -2.77
N LEU A 966 -25.51 -24.00 -2.75
CA LEU A 966 -24.81 -24.87 -3.70
C LEU A 966 -24.45 -26.17 -2.99
N VAL A 967 -24.85 -27.30 -3.58
CA VAL A 967 -24.39 -28.64 -3.19
C VAL A 967 -23.71 -29.27 -4.39
N ALA A 968 -22.42 -29.59 -4.26
CA ALA A 968 -21.58 -30.10 -5.32
C ALA A 968 -20.96 -31.44 -4.93
N ASP A 969 -20.88 -32.37 -5.88
CA ASP A 969 -20.14 -33.62 -5.79
C ASP A 969 -18.94 -33.59 -6.76
N LEU A 970 -17.74 -33.53 -6.20
CA LEU A 970 -16.49 -33.38 -6.93
C LEU A 970 -16.12 -34.62 -7.76
N ALA A 971 -16.61 -35.80 -7.35
CA ALA A 971 -16.29 -37.06 -8.01
C ALA A 971 -17.10 -37.22 -9.32
N SER A 972 -18.40 -36.89 -9.28
CA SER A 972 -19.28 -36.93 -10.45
C SER A 972 -19.29 -35.63 -11.25
N LYS A 973 -18.76 -34.53 -10.69
CA LYS A 973 -18.81 -33.16 -11.21
C LYS A 973 -20.23 -32.63 -11.39
N GLN A 974 -21.19 -33.19 -10.62
CA GLN A 974 -22.58 -32.74 -10.62
C GLN A 974 -22.84 -31.79 -9.44
N PHE A 975 -23.74 -30.86 -9.65
CA PHE A 975 -24.14 -29.91 -8.62
C PHE A 975 -25.62 -29.55 -8.70
N THR A 976 -26.15 -29.07 -7.62
CA THR A 976 -27.47 -28.46 -7.52
C THR A 976 -27.37 -27.10 -6.86
N ILE A 977 -28.13 -26.14 -7.37
CA ILE A 977 -28.32 -24.84 -6.74
C ILE A 977 -29.78 -24.71 -6.36
N THR A 978 -30.06 -24.25 -5.14
CA THR A 978 -31.40 -23.89 -4.70
C THR A 978 -31.47 -22.43 -4.29
N ALA A 979 -32.58 -21.78 -4.61
CA ALA A 979 -32.93 -20.41 -4.23
C ALA A 979 -34.25 -20.47 -3.43
N ASP A 980 -34.21 -20.09 -2.16
CA ASP A 980 -35.37 -20.20 -1.24
C ASP A 980 -36.00 -21.61 -1.25
N GLY A 981 -35.16 -22.65 -1.36
CA GLY A 981 -35.54 -24.05 -1.41
C GLY A 981 -36.05 -24.54 -2.75
N GLN A 982 -36.03 -23.74 -3.80
CA GLN A 982 -36.40 -24.15 -5.16
C GLN A 982 -35.14 -24.33 -6.04
N ALA A 983 -35.15 -25.33 -6.93
CA ALA A 983 -34.05 -25.56 -7.87
C ALA A 983 -33.93 -24.41 -8.87
N VAL A 984 -32.68 -23.99 -9.13
CA VAL A 984 -32.28 -22.96 -10.08
C VAL A 984 -31.83 -23.57 -11.40
#